data_9ef2ebd35c53877565664b0580c2a779
#
_entry.id   9ef2ebd35c53877565664b0580c2a779
#
_cell.length_a   1.000
_cell.length_b   1.000
_cell.length_c   1.000
_cell.angle_alpha   90.00
_cell.angle_beta   90.00
_cell.angle_gamma   90.00
#
_symmetry.space_group_name_H-M   'P 1'
#
loop_
_entity.id
_entity.type
_entity.pdbx_description
1 polymer ?
#
loop_
_entity_poly.entity_id
_entity_poly.type
_entity_poly.pdbx_seq_one_letter_code
_entity_poly.pdbx_strand_id
1 'polypeptide(L)'
;MTEQTENATRLARPLIRLAKLVGVATSYVGMSHDYHEIEDDVLVAVLKALGIDASNDEAINQSITSIKSERETRVVAPTVLHIVGKESKVEVHGGMFDVPEASITLENGKQFTGKISHEGGEKIAHEIDGSFFFTSYLVLPADLPEGYHTLKVTVGSETETATVISAPEKIELLDDMKNGSLWGWMSQLYSIRSKGSWGVGDFEDLKTMLVEAKKKTGSDFMLINPMHAAEPVPPLTPSPYLPISRRFINFSYIRPESMPEYLTLSHEDRAEVDALHEQVESLNDNARLIDRDAMWRVKKHALWVIYKAGRTKARQAEFDRYLAECGDEIESYATWCLCYDKWGAPSDDADNWVRKYNRDSEEVAQLREKFPDTLEFYRWLEWVATDQLHAAQQAARKAGMKIGIVADMAVGVHPAGSDVWWNPERFAKGATVGAPPDMFNQQGQDWSQPPLNPIALEQTGFRVYRDMVHDMFANAGAVRIDHILGLFRLWWIPEGKPATDGTYVHYDSDVMLGILALEASRAGGVVVGEDLGVVPAYVSKSLSEHGILGCAVEWFEQMDGVFRTPKDWRPYALASVNTHDMPPAAGYLEYGHVKLREQLGLLSGPVEEFQKSATAEHNAMLNMLVEEGYLDKAALDDEAANENEIVDALYRGLKGSPCKLMAASIVDAVGEKRTQNQPGTNNEYPNWRIPLADGEGNVVPLEKLFDEPRLQEVTAIMRG
;
A
#
# COMPACT_ATOMS: atom_id res chain seq x y z
N MET A 1 -30.76 36.24 -5.35
CA MET A 1 -29.44 36.27 -4.61
C MET A 1 -28.41 35.85 -5.62
N THR A 2 -27.23 36.45 -5.60
CA THR A 2 -26.17 36.02 -6.52
C THR A 2 -25.54 34.74 -5.96
N GLU A 3 -25.04 33.85 -6.84
CA GLU A 3 -24.35 32.59 -6.51
C GLU A 3 -23.26 32.80 -5.44
N GLN A 4 -22.55 33.93 -5.46
CA GLN A 4 -21.60 34.34 -4.43
C GLN A 4 -22.22 34.55 -3.04
N THR A 5 -23.47 35.02 -2.97
CA THR A 5 -24.19 35.26 -1.69
C THR A 5 -24.69 33.94 -1.11
N GLU A 6 -25.13 33.00 -1.96
CA GLU A 6 -25.55 31.65 -1.53
C GLU A 6 -24.36 30.85 -1.02
N ASN A 7 -23.22 30.88 -1.71
CA ASN A 7 -22.00 30.21 -1.29
C ASN A 7 -21.47 30.79 0.06
N ALA A 8 -21.49 32.12 0.22
CA ALA A 8 -21.10 32.75 1.50
C ALA A 8 -22.01 32.33 2.66
N THR A 9 -23.32 32.24 2.41
CA THR A 9 -24.31 31.79 3.41
C THR A 9 -24.09 30.32 3.77
N ARG A 10 -23.83 29.47 2.79
CA ARG A 10 -23.51 28.04 3.03
C ARG A 10 -22.25 27.88 3.86
N LEU A 11 -21.17 28.57 3.52
CA LEU A 11 -19.90 28.50 4.23
C LEU A 11 -19.97 28.97 5.69
N ALA A 12 -20.99 29.79 6.03
CA ALA A 12 -21.23 30.25 7.40
C ALA A 12 -22.00 29.21 8.26
N ARG A 13 -22.58 28.16 7.67
CA ARG A 13 -23.33 27.13 8.41
C ARG A 13 -22.42 26.40 9.41
N PRO A 14 -22.89 26.16 10.66
CA PRO A 14 -22.10 25.48 11.67
C PRO A 14 -21.57 24.13 11.23
N LEU A 15 -22.40 23.28 10.56
CA LEU A 15 -21.98 21.98 10.04
C LEU A 15 -20.80 22.08 9.07
N ILE A 16 -20.85 23.02 8.12
CA ILE A 16 -19.79 23.25 7.15
C ILE A 16 -18.50 23.72 7.84
N ARG A 17 -18.63 24.57 8.86
CA ARG A 17 -17.50 25.04 9.67
C ARG A 17 -16.85 23.88 10.46
N LEU A 18 -17.68 23.02 11.06
CA LEU A 18 -17.20 21.85 11.79
C LEU A 18 -16.47 20.88 10.85
N ALA A 19 -17.08 20.54 9.71
CA ALA A 19 -16.47 19.67 8.71
C ALA A 19 -15.07 20.17 8.28
N LYS A 20 -14.97 21.45 7.92
CA LYS A 20 -13.69 22.07 7.54
C LYS A 20 -12.66 22.11 8.67
N LEU A 21 -13.11 22.32 9.91
CA LEU A 21 -12.23 22.37 11.09
C LEU A 21 -11.47 21.05 11.28
N VAL A 22 -12.08 19.93 10.88
CA VAL A 22 -11.53 18.58 11.06
C VAL A 22 -11.10 17.91 9.76
N GLY A 23 -10.91 18.70 8.70
CA GLY A 23 -10.37 18.20 7.43
C GLY A 23 -11.35 17.42 6.57
N VAL A 24 -12.69 17.52 6.82
CA VAL A 24 -13.71 16.92 5.95
C VAL A 24 -14.07 17.90 4.84
N ALA A 25 -13.92 17.47 3.59
CA ALA A 25 -14.29 18.28 2.42
C ALA A 25 -15.81 18.47 2.36
N THR A 26 -16.25 19.67 1.98
CA THR A 26 -17.68 20.03 1.86
C THR A 26 -18.12 20.13 0.40
N SER A 27 -17.17 19.90 -0.51
CA SER A 27 -17.38 19.86 -1.96
C SER A 27 -16.15 19.23 -2.61
N TYR A 28 -16.31 18.75 -3.84
CA TYR A 28 -15.21 18.31 -4.68
C TYR A 28 -15.44 18.68 -6.15
N VAL A 29 -14.38 18.62 -6.94
CA VAL A 29 -14.44 18.79 -8.38
C VAL A 29 -14.35 17.40 -8.99
N GLY A 30 -15.36 17.02 -9.76
CA GLY A 30 -15.40 15.76 -10.49
C GLY A 30 -14.47 15.76 -11.69
N MET A 31 -14.38 14.63 -12.37
CA MET A 31 -13.50 14.44 -13.52
C MET A 31 -13.85 15.35 -14.71
N SER A 32 -15.13 15.62 -14.93
CA SER A 32 -15.63 16.55 -15.96
C SER A 32 -15.45 18.01 -15.59
N HIS A 33 -14.70 18.32 -14.53
CA HIS A 33 -14.52 19.66 -13.95
C HIS A 33 -15.80 20.27 -13.38
N ASP A 34 -16.82 19.46 -13.14
CA ASP A 34 -18.08 19.83 -12.49
C ASP A 34 -17.88 19.92 -10.97
N TYR A 35 -18.56 20.90 -10.38
CA TYR A 35 -18.49 21.15 -8.94
C TYR A 35 -19.64 20.41 -8.26
N HIS A 36 -19.30 19.57 -7.29
CA HIS A 36 -20.24 18.82 -6.48
C HIS A 36 -20.21 19.30 -5.02
N GLU A 37 -21.36 19.60 -4.48
CA GLU A 37 -21.53 19.86 -3.06
C GLU A 37 -21.83 18.54 -2.33
N ILE A 38 -21.30 18.40 -1.13
CA ILE A 38 -21.56 17.23 -0.29
C ILE A 38 -22.83 17.46 0.51
N GLU A 39 -23.71 16.46 0.52
CA GLU A 39 -24.96 16.48 1.27
C GLU A 39 -24.73 16.47 2.77
N ASP A 40 -25.61 17.12 3.52
CA ASP A 40 -25.48 17.27 4.98
C ASP A 40 -25.47 15.94 5.72
N ASP A 41 -26.25 14.96 5.30
CA ASP A 41 -26.32 13.64 5.93
C ASP A 41 -25.03 12.84 5.75
N VAL A 42 -24.34 13.01 4.62
CA VAL A 42 -22.99 12.45 4.38
C VAL A 42 -21.98 13.11 5.33
N LEU A 43 -21.99 14.45 5.46
CA LEU A 43 -21.12 15.17 6.38
C LEU A 43 -21.33 14.72 7.83
N VAL A 44 -22.59 14.60 8.28
CA VAL A 44 -22.92 14.13 9.62
C VAL A 44 -22.42 12.70 9.86
N ALA A 45 -22.61 11.81 8.87
CA ALA A 45 -22.16 10.42 8.99
C ALA A 45 -20.63 10.30 9.06
N VAL A 46 -19.89 11.05 8.23
CA VAL A 46 -18.42 11.07 8.24
C VAL A 46 -17.87 11.70 9.52
N LEU A 47 -18.47 12.78 10.02
CA LEU A 47 -18.11 13.37 11.32
C LEU A 47 -18.31 12.37 12.46
N LYS A 48 -19.43 11.63 12.45
CA LYS A 48 -19.66 10.54 13.40
C LYS A 48 -18.60 9.45 13.30
N ALA A 49 -18.18 9.07 12.09
CA ALA A 49 -17.12 8.09 11.88
C ALA A 49 -15.77 8.57 12.44
N LEU A 50 -15.51 9.88 12.43
CA LEU A 50 -14.36 10.52 13.11
C LEU A 50 -14.51 10.58 14.66
N GLY A 51 -15.65 10.17 15.20
CA GLY A 51 -15.95 10.28 16.63
C GLY A 51 -16.48 11.65 17.07
N ILE A 52 -16.99 12.48 16.13
CA ILE A 52 -17.44 13.85 16.37
C ILE A 52 -18.97 13.89 16.28
N ASP A 53 -19.61 14.40 17.34
CA ASP A 53 -21.06 14.55 17.36
C ASP A 53 -21.52 15.76 16.53
N ALA A 54 -22.30 15.49 15.50
CA ALA A 54 -22.92 16.48 14.63
C ALA A 54 -24.42 16.22 14.47
N SER A 55 -25.04 15.56 15.45
CA SER A 55 -26.43 15.09 15.39
C SER A 55 -27.50 16.22 15.33
N ASN A 56 -27.15 17.42 15.80
CA ASN A 56 -28.00 18.61 15.78
C ASN A 56 -27.14 19.87 15.94
N ASP A 57 -27.74 21.05 15.77
CA ASP A 57 -27.04 22.34 15.84
C ASP A 57 -26.35 22.60 17.19
N GLU A 58 -26.90 22.14 18.29
CA GLU A 58 -26.29 22.28 19.61
C GLU A 58 -25.04 21.41 19.73
N ALA A 59 -25.13 20.14 19.33
CA ALA A 59 -24.00 19.21 19.29
C ALA A 59 -22.88 19.70 18.36
N ILE A 60 -23.22 20.23 17.19
CA ILE A 60 -22.26 20.84 16.26
C ILE A 60 -21.50 21.99 16.90
N ASN A 61 -22.20 22.92 17.55
CA ASN A 61 -21.56 24.06 18.22
C ASN A 61 -20.72 23.65 19.43
N GLN A 62 -21.17 22.65 20.20
CA GLN A 62 -20.39 22.06 21.29
C GLN A 62 -19.11 21.39 20.75
N SER A 63 -19.20 20.61 19.68
CA SER A 63 -18.04 19.98 19.03
C SER A 63 -17.03 21.01 18.51
N ILE A 64 -17.50 22.08 17.85
CA ILE A 64 -16.61 23.17 17.41
C ILE A 64 -15.89 23.80 18.62
N THR A 65 -16.62 24.09 19.68
CA THR A 65 -16.06 24.71 20.90
C THR A 65 -15.05 23.78 21.56
N SER A 66 -15.40 22.50 21.74
CA SER A 66 -14.52 21.51 22.35
C SER A 66 -13.20 21.30 21.58
N ILE A 67 -13.28 21.14 20.25
CA ILE A 67 -12.09 20.94 19.39
C ILE A 67 -11.18 22.19 19.43
N LYS A 68 -11.76 23.39 19.36
CA LYS A 68 -10.98 24.61 19.47
C LYS A 68 -10.35 24.76 20.84
N SER A 69 -11.15 24.57 21.90
CA SER A 69 -10.67 24.63 23.28
C SER A 69 -9.50 23.66 23.47
N GLU A 70 -9.63 22.41 23.09
CA GLU A 70 -8.56 21.42 23.21
C GLU A 70 -7.29 21.87 22.47
N ARG A 71 -7.40 22.33 21.22
CA ARG A 71 -6.24 22.76 20.43
C ARG A 71 -5.54 24.00 21.01
N GLU A 72 -6.30 24.95 21.58
CA GLU A 72 -5.79 26.22 22.09
C GLU A 72 -5.35 26.14 23.58
N THR A 73 -5.70 25.07 24.31
CA THR A 73 -5.32 24.86 25.71
C THR A 73 -4.25 23.80 25.92
N ARG A 74 -4.09 22.85 24.99
CA ARG A 74 -3.02 21.84 25.08
C ARG A 74 -1.64 22.52 25.06
N VAL A 75 -0.73 22.05 25.91
CA VAL A 75 0.61 22.62 26.02
C VAL A 75 1.36 22.53 24.70
N VAL A 76 1.29 21.37 24.02
CA VAL A 76 1.95 21.10 22.75
C VAL A 76 1.15 20.12 21.92
N ALA A 77 1.21 20.21 20.58
CA ALA A 77 0.59 19.21 19.69
C ALA A 77 1.20 17.82 19.91
N PRO A 78 0.40 16.73 19.87
CA PRO A 78 0.88 15.37 20.10
C PRO A 78 1.98 14.92 19.13
N THR A 79 1.98 15.46 17.93
CA THR A 79 2.95 15.17 16.86
C THR A 79 3.53 16.46 16.30
N VAL A 80 4.85 16.47 16.11
CA VAL A 80 5.62 17.60 15.57
C VAL A 80 6.50 17.08 14.46
N LEU A 81 6.42 17.70 13.28
CA LEU A 81 7.36 17.45 12.19
C LEU A 81 8.56 18.39 12.30
N HIS A 82 9.76 17.84 12.24
CA HIS A 82 11.01 18.57 12.14
C HIS A 82 11.76 18.15 10.86
N ILE A 83 12.29 19.13 10.14
CA ILE A 83 13.11 18.87 8.94
C ILE A 83 14.57 19.03 9.32
N VAL A 84 15.33 17.95 9.21
CA VAL A 84 16.78 17.92 9.51
C VAL A 84 17.51 19.01 8.72
N GLY A 85 18.40 19.72 9.39
CA GLY A 85 19.15 20.83 8.78
C GLY A 85 18.42 22.18 8.81
N LYS A 86 17.16 22.23 9.31
CA LYS A 86 16.37 23.47 9.45
C LYS A 86 15.90 23.64 10.90
N GLU A 87 15.77 24.88 11.34
CA GLU A 87 15.05 25.16 12.59
C GLU A 87 13.55 24.97 12.39
N SER A 88 12.88 24.36 13.39
CA SER A 88 11.42 24.18 13.38
C SER A 88 10.78 24.87 14.55
N LYS A 89 9.73 25.64 14.31
CA LYS A 89 8.94 26.30 15.34
C LYS A 89 7.83 25.34 15.81
N VAL A 90 7.76 25.14 17.09
CA VAL A 90 6.72 24.34 17.76
C VAL A 90 5.87 25.27 18.60
N GLU A 91 4.57 25.29 18.28
CA GLU A 91 3.58 26.07 19.00
C GLU A 91 3.35 25.49 20.37
N VAL A 92 3.37 26.34 21.40
CA VAL A 92 3.10 25.97 22.80
C VAL A 92 2.17 26.97 23.45
N HIS A 93 1.25 26.49 24.29
CA HIS A 93 0.27 27.32 24.98
C HIS A 93 0.48 27.30 26.50
N GLY A 94 0.17 28.42 27.15
CA GLY A 94 0.28 28.57 28.58
C GLY A 94 -0.20 29.92 29.11
N GLY A 95 0.07 30.26 30.35
CA GLY A 95 -0.25 31.53 30.92
C GLY A 95 0.64 32.68 30.37
N MET A 96 0.19 33.93 30.53
CA MET A 96 0.83 35.11 29.97
C MET A 96 2.32 35.27 30.35
N PHE A 97 2.68 34.82 31.54
CA PHE A 97 4.04 34.99 32.09
C PHE A 97 4.83 33.68 32.14
N ASP A 98 4.23 32.58 31.67
CA ASP A 98 4.89 31.29 31.67
C ASP A 98 5.99 31.25 30.60
N VAL A 99 7.11 30.66 31.00
CA VAL A 99 8.23 30.39 30.08
C VAL A 99 8.28 28.88 29.88
N PRO A 100 8.12 28.38 28.66
CA PRO A 100 8.17 26.95 28.42
C PRO A 100 9.56 26.39 28.67
N GLU A 101 9.63 25.28 29.39
CA GLU A 101 10.82 24.45 29.53
C GLU A 101 10.66 23.20 28.67
N ALA A 102 11.69 22.85 27.91
CA ALA A 102 11.63 21.72 26.98
C ALA A 102 12.88 20.87 27.05
N SER A 103 12.67 19.56 26.87
CA SER A 103 13.75 18.59 26.71
C SER A 103 13.35 17.54 25.67
N ILE A 104 14.36 17.01 24.94
CA ILE A 104 14.14 15.96 23.95
C ILE A 104 14.90 14.70 24.36
N THR A 105 14.17 13.59 24.42
CA THR A 105 14.74 12.24 24.49
C THR A 105 14.77 11.67 23.07
N LEU A 106 15.97 11.36 22.59
CA LEU A 106 16.16 10.76 21.27
C LEU A 106 15.60 9.34 21.23
N GLU A 107 15.31 8.84 20.04
CA GLU A 107 14.80 7.49 19.79
C GLU A 107 15.63 6.39 20.46
N ASN A 108 16.95 6.57 20.56
CA ASN A 108 17.86 5.64 21.25
C ASN A 108 17.89 5.80 22.79
N GLY A 109 16.97 6.57 23.37
CA GLY A 109 16.84 6.81 24.80
C GLY A 109 17.80 7.86 25.38
N LYS A 110 18.72 8.43 24.60
CA LYS A 110 19.66 9.46 25.09
C LYS A 110 18.99 10.83 25.10
N GLN A 111 19.42 11.68 26.06
CA GLN A 111 18.97 13.08 26.07
C GLN A 111 19.71 13.86 24.97
N PHE A 112 18.95 14.65 24.23
CA PHE A 112 19.51 15.59 23.28
C PHE A 112 20.17 16.77 24.03
N THR A 113 21.40 17.12 23.64
CA THR A 113 22.18 18.16 24.32
C THR A 113 22.21 19.48 23.58
N GLY A 114 21.57 19.56 22.39
CA GLY A 114 21.44 20.79 21.63
C GLY A 114 20.51 21.78 22.34
N LYS A 115 20.63 23.04 21.99
CA LYS A 115 19.87 24.12 22.63
C LYS A 115 18.50 24.26 21.97
N ILE A 116 17.43 23.95 22.71
CA ILE A 116 16.07 24.36 22.37
C ILE A 116 15.93 25.82 22.82
N SER A 117 15.55 26.71 21.93
CA SER A 117 15.34 28.13 22.26
C SER A 117 13.84 28.46 22.28
N HIS A 118 13.53 29.55 22.98
CA HIS A 118 12.18 30.10 23.03
C HIS A 118 12.17 31.45 22.30
N GLU A 119 11.30 31.59 21.30
CA GLU A 119 11.08 32.90 20.67
C GLU A 119 10.08 33.71 21.48
N GLY A 120 10.53 34.85 22.00
CA GLY A 120 9.69 35.89 22.56
C GLY A 120 9.03 36.72 21.43
N GLY A 121 7.99 36.16 20.81
CA GLY A 121 7.17 36.90 19.82
C GLY A 121 5.94 37.55 20.47
N GLU A 122 5.11 38.22 19.67
CA GLU A 122 3.77 38.64 20.12
C GLU A 122 2.99 37.40 20.57
N LYS A 123 2.71 37.37 21.87
CA LYS A 123 1.87 36.33 22.43
C LYS A 123 0.44 36.50 21.93
N ILE A 124 -0.05 35.58 21.14
CA ILE A 124 -1.46 35.54 20.73
C ILE A 124 -2.28 35.06 21.91
N ALA A 125 -3.25 35.86 22.32
CA ALA A 125 -4.13 35.51 23.44
C ALA A 125 -5.40 34.83 22.93
N HIS A 126 -5.75 33.71 23.54
CA HIS A 126 -7.01 32.99 23.32
C HIS A 126 -7.83 33.04 24.61
N GLU A 127 -9.08 33.49 24.55
CA GLU A 127 -10.01 33.48 25.67
C GLU A 127 -10.90 32.23 25.54
N ILE A 128 -10.79 31.33 26.52
CA ILE A 128 -11.56 30.09 26.59
C ILE A 128 -12.13 29.96 27.99
N ASP A 129 -13.43 29.91 28.07
CA ASP A 129 -14.19 29.80 29.36
C ASP A 129 -13.75 30.81 30.43
N GLY A 130 -13.45 32.03 29.98
CA GLY A 130 -13.02 33.13 30.88
C GLY A 130 -11.55 33.06 31.31
N SER A 131 -10.79 32.09 30.82
CA SER A 131 -9.34 31.97 31.00
C SER A 131 -8.60 32.41 29.75
N PHE A 132 -7.42 33.02 29.94
CA PHE A 132 -6.58 33.45 28.80
C PHE A 132 -5.39 32.52 28.67
N PHE A 133 -5.28 31.93 27.47
CA PHE A 133 -4.14 31.16 27.03
C PHE A 133 -3.31 31.98 26.02
N PHE A 134 -2.01 31.83 26.08
CA PHE A 134 -1.09 32.57 25.21
C PHE A 134 -0.22 31.61 24.41
N THR A 135 -0.22 31.80 23.11
CA THR A 135 0.66 31.06 22.20
C THR A 135 2.07 31.65 22.24
N SER A 136 3.06 30.80 22.36
CA SER A 136 4.47 31.12 22.17
C SER A 136 5.13 29.97 21.35
N TYR A 137 6.41 30.10 21.02
CA TYR A 137 7.09 29.14 20.16
C TYR A 137 8.37 28.64 20.80
N LEU A 138 8.53 27.31 20.84
CA LEU A 138 9.84 26.67 20.98
C LEU A 138 10.48 26.56 19.60
N VAL A 139 11.80 26.70 19.53
CA VAL A 139 12.57 26.50 18.30
C VAL A 139 13.44 25.28 18.47
N LEU A 140 13.14 24.23 17.74
CA LEU A 140 13.97 23.03 17.62
C LEU A 140 15.17 23.36 16.72
N PRO A 141 16.39 23.01 17.14
CA PRO A 141 17.59 23.39 16.40
C PRO A 141 17.80 22.51 15.16
N ALA A 142 18.44 23.05 14.15
CA ALA A 142 18.72 22.39 12.88
C ALA A 142 19.59 21.12 12.99
N ASP A 143 20.33 20.95 14.07
CA ASP A 143 21.20 19.78 14.32
C ASP A 143 20.51 18.64 15.08
N LEU A 144 19.17 18.69 15.23
CA LEU A 144 18.41 17.54 15.74
C LEU A 144 18.52 16.38 14.73
N PRO A 145 19.01 15.20 15.14
CA PRO A 145 19.24 14.08 14.21
C PRO A 145 17.92 13.50 13.68
N GLU A 146 17.99 12.75 12.59
CA GLU A 146 16.89 11.93 12.09
C GLU A 146 16.39 10.96 13.15
N GLY A 147 15.08 10.78 13.24
CA GLY A 147 14.46 9.79 14.14
C GLY A 147 13.12 10.20 14.69
N TYR A 148 12.58 9.30 15.51
CA TYR A 148 11.35 9.49 16.28
C TYR A 148 11.70 9.81 17.72
N HIS A 149 11.61 11.07 18.08
CA HIS A 149 12.04 11.56 19.40
C HIS A 149 10.85 11.92 20.28
N THR A 150 11.08 11.99 21.58
CA THR A 150 10.08 12.44 22.53
C THR A 150 10.46 13.84 23.01
N LEU A 151 9.62 14.83 22.68
CA LEU A 151 9.67 16.19 23.19
C LEU A 151 8.81 16.25 24.45
N LYS A 152 9.41 16.64 25.58
CA LYS A 152 8.69 16.96 26.82
C LYS A 152 8.67 18.46 26.99
N VAL A 153 7.48 19.04 27.16
CA VAL A 153 7.28 20.48 27.36
C VAL A 153 6.57 20.70 28.69
N THR A 154 7.08 21.63 29.47
CA THR A 154 6.45 22.09 30.73
C THR A 154 6.18 23.58 30.61
N VAL A 155 4.94 24.00 30.87
CA VAL A 155 4.51 25.40 30.91
C VAL A 155 3.72 25.64 32.18
N GLY A 156 4.24 26.47 33.08
CA GLY A 156 3.67 26.63 34.41
C GLY A 156 3.68 25.33 35.22
N SER A 157 2.51 24.80 35.57
CA SER A 157 2.34 23.51 36.26
C SER A 157 2.06 22.33 35.31
N GLU A 158 1.77 22.59 34.07
CA GLU A 158 1.33 21.57 33.10
C GLU A 158 2.52 21.00 32.36
N THR A 159 2.50 19.69 32.14
CA THR A 159 3.55 18.98 31.36
C THR A 159 2.91 18.03 30.38
N GLU A 160 3.27 18.17 29.11
CA GLU A 160 2.86 17.26 28.04
C GLU A 160 4.05 16.73 27.25
N THR A 161 3.82 15.68 26.50
CA THR A 161 4.82 15.07 25.62
C THR A 161 4.30 15.00 24.19
N ALA A 162 5.20 15.25 23.23
CA ALA A 162 4.94 15.11 21.82
C ALA A 162 5.92 14.14 21.16
N THR A 163 5.48 13.48 20.11
CA THR A 163 6.39 12.76 19.20
C THR A 163 6.95 13.75 18.20
N VAL A 164 8.27 13.90 18.18
CA VAL A 164 8.97 14.64 17.13
C VAL A 164 9.44 13.67 16.06
N ILE A 165 8.90 13.86 14.86
CA ILE A 165 9.33 13.14 13.65
C ILE A 165 10.38 14.02 12.98
N SER A 166 11.65 13.67 13.17
CA SER A 166 12.76 14.39 12.58
C SER A 166 13.19 13.69 11.29
N ALA A 167 12.82 14.28 10.16
CA ALA A 167 12.93 13.67 8.84
C ALA A 167 13.80 14.48 7.88
N PRO A 168 14.44 13.85 6.87
CA PRO A 168 15.04 14.58 5.76
C PRO A 168 13.96 15.30 4.95
N GLU A 169 14.33 16.40 4.29
CA GLU A 169 13.40 17.21 3.48
C GLU A 169 12.83 16.43 2.30
N LYS A 170 13.61 15.48 1.76
CA LYS A 170 13.22 14.67 0.61
C LYS A 170 13.96 13.33 0.59
N ILE A 171 13.42 12.40 -0.17
CA ILE A 171 14.07 11.13 -0.50
C ILE A 171 15.13 11.38 -1.59
N GLU A 172 16.37 10.96 -1.35
CA GLU A 172 17.42 11.06 -2.34
C GLU A 172 17.32 9.89 -3.34
N LEU A 173 17.35 10.21 -4.63
CA LEU A 173 17.44 9.18 -5.66
C LEU A 173 18.79 8.44 -5.56
N LEU A 174 18.79 7.16 -5.92
CA LEU A 174 20.04 6.40 -6.07
C LEU A 174 20.96 7.06 -7.10
N ASP A 175 22.26 6.96 -6.92
CA ASP A 175 23.23 7.64 -7.81
C ASP A 175 23.08 7.19 -9.27
N ASP A 176 22.77 5.91 -9.50
CA ASP A 176 22.48 5.40 -10.84
C ASP A 176 21.24 6.07 -11.46
N MET A 177 20.25 6.44 -10.65
CA MET A 177 19.03 7.13 -11.11
C MET A 177 19.24 8.64 -11.31
N LYS A 178 20.16 9.27 -10.60
CA LYS A 178 20.48 10.71 -10.80
C LYS A 178 20.97 10.96 -12.23
N ASN A 179 21.82 10.06 -12.75
CA ASN A 179 22.50 10.21 -14.03
C ASN A 179 21.90 9.35 -15.16
N GLY A 180 20.88 8.54 -14.87
CA GLY A 180 20.27 7.61 -15.84
C GLY A 180 18.93 7.11 -15.34
N SER A 181 18.60 5.90 -15.80
CA SER A 181 17.42 5.15 -15.41
C SER A 181 17.79 3.71 -15.06
N LEU A 182 17.01 3.10 -14.19
CA LEU A 182 17.07 1.68 -13.90
C LEU A 182 15.85 0.99 -14.52
N TRP A 183 16.04 -0.28 -14.94
CA TRP A 183 14.93 -1.08 -15.42
C TRP A 183 14.83 -2.40 -14.66
N GLY A 184 13.63 -2.94 -14.61
CA GLY A 184 13.33 -4.19 -13.94
C GLY A 184 12.09 -4.86 -14.48
N TRP A 185 11.71 -5.96 -13.84
CA TRP A 185 10.52 -6.72 -14.17
C TRP A 185 9.39 -6.39 -13.20
N MET A 186 8.15 -6.56 -13.63
CA MET A 186 6.99 -6.67 -12.75
C MET A 186 6.31 -8.02 -12.94
N SER A 187 5.89 -8.63 -11.82
CA SER A 187 5.30 -9.95 -11.80
C SER A 187 4.39 -10.13 -10.59
N GLN A 188 3.38 -10.97 -10.75
CA GLN A 188 2.60 -11.45 -9.62
C GLN A 188 3.23 -12.74 -9.10
N LEU A 189 3.85 -12.71 -7.91
CA LEU A 189 4.59 -13.85 -7.37
C LEU A 189 3.76 -15.13 -7.35
N TYR A 190 2.50 -15.03 -6.92
CA TYR A 190 1.61 -16.21 -6.84
C TYR A 190 1.43 -16.93 -8.17
N SER A 191 1.61 -16.25 -9.31
CA SER A 191 1.43 -16.81 -10.65
C SER A 191 2.64 -17.60 -11.15
N ILE A 192 3.83 -17.33 -10.60
CA ILE A 192 5.10 -17.94 -11.00
C ILE A 192 5.33 -19.22 -10.20
N ARG A 193 5.52 -20.34 -10.90
CA ARG A 193 5.71 -21.64 -10.25
C ARG A 193 6.93 -22.36 -10.78
N SER A 194 7.66 -22.99 -9.89
CA SER A 194 8.75 -23.91 -10.17
C SER A 194 8.31 -25.34 -9.88
N LYS A 195 9.15 -26.33 -10.15
CA LYS A 195 8.93 -27.72 -9.75
C LYS A 195 8.87 -27.88 -8.23
N GLY A 196 9.55 -27.03 -7.47
CA GLY A 196 9.54 -27.05 -6.02
C GLY A 196 8.38 -26.27 -5.39
N SER A 197 7.57 -25.55 -6.17
CA SER A 197 6.41 -24.82 -5.65
C SER A 197 5.30 -25.77 -5.18
N TRP A 198 4.52 -25.33 -4.23
CA TRP A 198 3.36 -26.07 -3.67
C TRP A 198 2.05 -25.69 -4.39
N GLY A 199 2.07 -25.39 -5.69
CA GLY A 199 0.91 -24.97 -6.47
C GLY A 199 0.74 -23.45 -6.60
N VAL A 200 1.52 -22.68 -5.85
CA VAL A 200 1.57 -21.22 -5.83
C VAL A 200 3.02 -20.78 -5.74
N GLY A 201 3.44 -19.76 -6.46
CA GLY A 201 4.79 -19.21 -6.31
C GLY A 201 5.06 -18.71 -4.90
N ASP A 202 6.29 -18.84 -4.43
CA ASP A 202 6.67 -18.60 -3.03
C ASP A 202 7.98 -17.83 -2.89
N PHE A 203 8.47 -17.65 -1.67
CA PHE A 203 9.67 -16.84 -1.42
C PHE A 203 10.98 -17.45 -1.98
N GLU A 204 11.07 -18.75 -2.13
CA GLU A 204 12.24 -19.37 -2.81
C GLU A 204 12.15 -19.17 -4.34
N ASP A 205 10.91 -19.20 -4.89
CA ASP A 205 10.68 -18.82 -6.28
C ASP A 205 11.05 -17.35 -6.50
N LEU A 206 10.64 -16.45 -5.61
CA LEU A 206 11.01 -15.03 -5.67
C LEU A 206 12.52 -14.84 -5.63
N LYS A 207 13.20 -15.50 -4.69
CA LYS A 207 14.65 -15.44 -4.58
C LYS A 207 15.34 -15.92 -5.87
N THR A 208 14.85 -17.01 -6.45
CA THR A 208 15.36 -17.55 -7.71
C THR A 208 15.10 -16.56 -8.87
N MET A 209 13.88 -16.01 -8.96
CA MET A 209 13.52 -14.99 -9.95
C MET A 209 14.48 -13.79 -9.90
N LEU A 210 14.72 -13.23 -8.72
CA LEU A 210 15.58 -12.06 -8.55
C LEU A 210 17.01 -12.34 -9.01
N VAL A 211 17.58 -13.48 -8.60
CA VAL A 211 18.94 -13.87 -8.95
C VAL A 211 19.08 -14.14 -10.45
N GLU A 212 18.17 -14.94 -11.05
CA GLU A 212 18.23 -15.28 -12.48
C GLU A 212 17.87 -14.08 -13.35
N ALA A 213 16.92 -13.23 -12.96
CA ALA A 213 16.62 -11.98 -13.66
C ALA A 213 17.86 -11.10 -13.74
N LYS A 214 18.56 -10.86 -12.61
CA LYS A 214 19.81 -10.09 -12.65
C LYS A 214 20.86 -10.70 -13.55
N LYS A 215 21.09 -12.00 -13.41
CA LYS A 215 22.13 -12.73 -14.14
C LYS A 215 21.84 -12.79 -15.65
N LYS A 216 20.62 -13.13 -16.05
CA LYS A 216 20.26 -13.37 -17.44
C LYS A 216 19.80 -12.11 -18.19
N THR A 217 19.15 -11.19 -17.47
CA THR A 217 18.55 -9.99 -18.09
C THR A 217 19.21 -8.68 -17.69
N GLY A 218 20.02 -8.66 -16.61
CA GLY A 218 20.68 -7.45 -16.12
C GLY A 218 19.75 -6.49 -15.39
N SER A 219 18.49 -6.86 -15.15
CA SER A 219 17.49 -6.02 -14.46
C SER A 219 17.93 -5.65 -13.02
N ASP A 220 17.47 -4.53 -12.52
CA ASP A 220 17.88 -3.99 -11.22
C ASP A 220 16.80 -4.06 -10.16
N PHE A 221 15.59 -4.42 -10.51
CA PHE A 221 14.48 -4.61 -9.58
C PHE A 221 13.43 -5.59 -10.10
N MET A 222 12.55 -6.00 -9.19
CA MET A 222 11.31 -6.71 -9.50
C MET A 222 10.18 -6.16 -8.64
N LEU A 223 9.17 -5.57 -9.29
CA LEU A 223 7.92 -5.18 -8.66
C LEU A 223 7.03 -6.42 -8.50
N ILE A 224 6.58 -6.67 -7.27
CA ILE A 224 5.73 -7.82 -6.94
C ILE A 224 4.41 -7.36 -6.34
N ASN A 225 3.42 -8.25 -6.32
CA ASN A 225 2.15 -8.01 -5.63
C ASN A 225 2.37 -7.80 -4.12
N PRO A 226 1.41 -7.18 -3.39
CA PRO A 226 1.49 -7.06 -1.95
C PRO A 226 1.72 -8.39 -1.24
N MET A 227 2.70 -8.40 -0.32
CA MET A 227 3.05 -9.58 0.50
C MET A 227 2.40 -9.55 1.88
N HIS A 228 1.43 -8.67 2.07
CA HIS A 228 0.71 -8.50 3.33
C HIS A 228 -0.03 -9.77 3.79
N ALA A 229 -0.27 -9.88 5.09
CA ALA A 229 -0.85 -11.05 5.71
C ALA A 229 -2.25 -11.39 5.19
N ALA A 230 -2.46 -12.68 4.93
CA ALA A 230 -3.75 -13.26 4.54
C ALA A 230 -4.33 -14.12 5.69
N GLU A 231 -5.50 -14.69 5.46
CA GLU A 231 -6.20 -15.56 6.42
C GLU A 231 -5.35 -16.79 6.80
N PRO A 232 -5.40 -17.22 8.09
CA PRO A 232 -4.60 -18.34 8.58
C PRO A 232 -5.12 -19.72 8.17
N VAL A 233 -6.37 -19.81 7.74
CA VAL A 233 -7.02 -21.01 7.22
C VAL A 233 -8.02 -20.67 6.13
N PRO A 234 -8.28 -21.58 5.19
CA PRO A 234 -9.28 -21.38 4.14
C PRO A 234 -10.70 -21.09 4.67
N PRO A 235 -11.49 -20.30 3.89
CA PRO A 235 -11.17 -19.78 2.55
C PRO A 235 -10.19 -18.61 2.61
N LEU A 236 -9.20 -18.60 1.69
CA LEU A 236 -8.25 -17.48 1.55
C LEU A 236 -8.78 -16.47 0.56
N THR A 237 -8.76 -15.20 0.94
CA THR A 237 -9.07 -14.08 0.04
C THR A 237 -8.07 -14.05 -1.12
N PRO A 238 -8.51 -14.10 -2.38
CA PRO A 238 -7.61 -14.11 -3.51
C PRO A 238 -6.85 -12.79 -3.69
N SER A 239 -7.50 -11.65 -3.39
CA SER A 239 -6.93 -10.32 -3.58
C SER A 239 -5.82 -10.03 -2.57
N PRO A 240 -4.60 -9.72 -3.01
CA PRO A 240 -3.53 -9.29 -2.12
C PRO A 240 -3.72 -7.85 -1.61
N TYR A 241 -4.71 -7.12 -2.16
CA TYR A 241 -5.02 -5.72 -1.79
C TYR A 241 -6.08 -5.60 -0.69
N LEU A 242 -6.61 -6.73 -0.18
CA LEU A 242 -7.51 -6.76 0.98
C LEU A 242 -6.91 -7.65 2.10
N PRO A 243 -5.73 -7.29 2.63
CA PRO A 243 -5.05 -8.10 3.63
C PRO A 243 -5.71 -7.99 5.00
N ILE A 244 -5.48 -8.98 5.86
CA ILE A 244 -5.92 -8.94 7.27
C ILE A 244 -5.03 -8.04 8.14
N SER A 245 -3.78 -7.81 7.70
CA SER A 245 -2.83 -6.87 8.28
C SER A 245 -1.85 -6.40 7.21
N ARG A 246 -1.52 -5.11 7.21
CA ARG A 246 -0.46 -4.56 6.33
C ARG A 246 0.93 -4.62 6.96
N ARG A 247 1.02 -4.90 8.22
CA ARG A 247 2.28 -4.97 8.96
C ARG A 247 2.96 -6.33 8.83
N PHE A 248 2.18 -7.40 8.80
CA PHE A 248 2.67 -8.78 8.75
C PHE A 248 2.64 -9.35 7.33
N ILE A 249 3.34 -10.47 7.14
CA ILE A 249 3.60 -11.07 5.84
C ILE A 249 2.68 -12.28 5.64
N ASN A 250 2.30 -12.53 4.41
CA ASN A 250 1.53 -13.70 4.04
C ASN A 250 2.39 -14.98 4.13
N PHE A 251 2.25 -15.71 5.21
CA PHE A 251 3.01 -16.93 5.46
C PHE A 251 2.64 -18.11 4.52
N SER A 252 1.60 -17.97 3.68
CA SER A 252 1.31 -18.99 2.64
C SER A 252 2.41 -19.04 1.55
N TYR A 253 3.24 -18.00 1.46
CA TYR A 253 4.41 -17.95 0.57
C TYR A 253 5.68 -18.60 1.13
N ILE A 254 5.65 -19.18 2.34
CA ILE A 254 6.78 -19.94 2.89
C ILE A 254 7.07 -21.15 1.99
N ARG A 255 8.35 -21.39 1.67
CA ARG A 255 8.86 -22.64 1.11
C ARG A 255 9.36 -23.54 2.24
N PRO A 256 8.68 -24.67 2.59
CA PRO A 256 9.09 -25.54 3.67
C PRO A 256 10.51 -26.09 3.52
N GLU A 257 10.90 -26.53 2.33
CA GLU A 257 12.19 -27.16 2.05
C GLU A 257 13.39 -26.18 2.15
N SER A 258 13.12 -24.88 2.07
CA SER A 258 14.16 -23.84 2.21
C SER A 258 14.44 -23.45 3.65
N MET A 259 13.75 -24.05 4.61
CA MET A 259 13.93 -23.78 6.04
C MET A 259 15.10 -24.58 6.62
N PRO A 260 15.95 -23.95 7.49
CA PRO A 260 16.96 -24.69 8.21
C PRO A 260 16.42 -25.86 9.03
N GLU A 261 15.23 -25.72 9.59
CA GLU A 261 14.52 -26.73 10.37
C GLU A 261 14.19 -27.97 9.54
N TYR A 262 13.79 -27.83 8.27
CA TYR A 262 13.55 -28.95 7.35
C TYR A 262 14.79 -29.81 7.15
N LEU A 263 15.98 -29.19 7.06
CA LEU A 263 17.25 -29.91 6.87
C LEU A 263 17.63 -30.78 8.08
N THR A 264 17.07 -30.50 9.24
CA THR A 264 17.35 -31.21 10.51
C THR A 264 16.25 -32.18 10.93
N LEU A 265 15.20 -32.34 10.11
CA LEU A 265 14.11 -33.28 10.37
C LEU A 265 14.60 -34.72 10.50
N SER A 266 13.89 -35.54 11.30
CA SER A 266 14.04 -36.97 11.29
C SER A 266 13.71 -37.53 9.89
N HIS A 267 14.11 -38.77 9.61
CA HIS A 267 13.76 -39.40 8.33
C HIS A 267 12.23 -39.57 8.18
N GLU A 268 11.53 -39.85 9.27
CA GLU A 268 10.07 -40.01 9.30
C GLU A 268 9.35 -38.68 9.03
N ASP A 269 9.67 -37.64 9.79
CA ASP A 269 9.07 -36.31 9.62
C ASP A 269 9.35 -35.75 8.22
N ARG A 270 10.57 -35.92 7.68
CA ARG A 270 10.90 -35.49 6.33
C ARG A 270 10.07 -36.27 5.30
N ALA A 271 9.94 -37.58 5.42
CA ALA A 271 9.12 -38.36 4.50
C ALA A 271 7.65 -37.97 4.55
N GLU A 272 7.14 -37.53 5.71
CA GLU A 272 5.80 -37.00 5.85
C GLU A 272 5.65 -35.65 5.09
N VAL A 273 6.59 -34.71 5.27
CA VAL A 273 6.58 -33.41 4.56
C VAL A 273 6.67 -33.63 3.05
N ASP A 274 7.55 -34.52 2.58
CA ASP A 274 7.72 -34.82 1.16
C ASP A 274 6.42 -35.44 0.57
N ALA A 275 5.80 -36.36 1.28
CA ALA A 275 4.52 -36.95 0.86
C ALA A 275 3.35 -35.96 0.86
N LEU A 276 3.40 -34.92 1.71
CA LEU A 276 2.45 -33.82 1.67
C LEU A 276 2.68 -32.93 0.44
N HIS A 277 3.94 -32.64 0.08
CA HIS A 277 4.27 -31.89 -1.13
C HIS A 277 3.75 -32.61 -2.39
N GLU A 278 3.99 -33.93 -2.52
CA GLU A 278 3.51 -34.74 -3.64
C GLU A 278 1.99 -34.61 -3.88
N GLN A 279 1.18 -34.39 -2.82
CA GLN A 279 -0.27 -34.22 -2.96
C GLN A 279 -0.69 -32.99 -3.75
N VAL A 280 0.15 -31.95 -3.77
CA VAL A 280 -0.16 -30.67 -4.40
C VAL A 280 0.76 -30.32 -5.57
N GLU A 281 1.78 -31.15 -5.87
CA GLU A 281 2.72 -30.94 -6.95
C GLU A 281 2.00 -30.72 -8.30
N SER A 282 0.95 -31.50 -8.58
CA SER A 282 0.16 -31.39 -9.80
C SER A 282 -0.56 -30.05 -9.99
N LEU A 283 -0.71 -29.26 -8.92
CA LEU A 283 -1.25 -27.90 -9.03
C LEU A 283 -0.30 -26.96 -9.79
N ASN A 284 1.00 -27.28 -9.83
CA ASN A 284 1.99 -26.51 -10.58
C ASN A 284 1.75 -26.55 -12.09
N ASP A 285 1.14 -27.62 -12.59
CA ASP A 285 0.85 -27.81 -14.03
C ASP A 285 -0.51 -27.25 -14.45
N ASN A 286 -1.30 -26.71 -13.52
CA ASN A 286 -2.59 -26.14 -13.84
C ASN A 286 -2.45 -24.74 -14.48
N ALA A 287 -2.66 -24.66 -15.80
CA ALA A 287 -2.61 -23.41 -16.54
C ALA A 287 -3.88 -22.53 -16.41
N ARG A 288 -4.95 -23.03 -15.79
CA ARG A 288 -6.24 -22.34 -15.76
C ARG A 288 -6.46 -21.52 -14.50
N LEU A 289 -6.19 -22.10 -13.33
CA LEU A 289 -6.56 -21.53 -12.05
C LEU A 289 -5.60 -21.96 -10.94
N ILE A 290 -5.25 -20.99 -10.08
CA ILE A 290 -4.53 -21.21 -8.84
C ILE A 290 -5.54 -21.55 -7.74
N ASP A 291 -5.33 -22.69 -7.06
CA ASP A 291 -6.11 -23.13 -5.90
C ASP A 291 -5.30 -22.96 -4.60
N ARG A 292 -5.40 -21.76 -4.03
CA ARG A 292 -4.70 -21.44 -2.77
C ARG A 292 -5.23 -22.24 -1.58
N ASP A 293 -6.52 -22.53 -1.58
CA ASP A 293 -7.16 -23.27 -0.48
C ASP A 293 -6.68 -24.71 -0.39
N ALA A 294 -6.64 -25.41 -1.54
CA ALA A 294 -6.11 -26.76 -1.61
C ALA A 294 -4.63 -26.80 -1.20
N MET A 295 -3.83 -25.90 -1.76
CA MET A 295 -2.41 -25.76 -1.43
C MET A 295 -2.20 -25.52 0.07
N TRP A 296 -2.89 -24.52 0.64
CA TRP A 296 -2.62 -24.09 2.00
C TRP A 296 -3.03 -25.13 3.07
N ARG A 297 -4.12 -25.88 2.85
CA ARG A 297 -4.48 -26.99 3.75
C ARG A 297 -3.34 -27.98 3.92
N VAL A 298 -2.66 -28.32 2.84
CA VAL A 298 -1.58 -29.32 2.84
C VAL A 298 -0.28 -28.71 3.33
N LYS A 299 0.10 -27.54 2.82
CA LYS A 299 1.35 -26.85 3.22
C LYS A 299 1.35 -26.46 4.70
N LYS A 300 0.23 -25.99 5.24
CA LYS A 300 0.11 -25.67 6.68
C LYS A 300 0.37 -26.90 7.55
N HIS A 301 -0.08 -28.09 7.11
CA HIS A 301 0.22 -29.35 7.82
C HIS A 301 1.73 -29.67 7.77
N ALA A 302 2.37 -29.56 6.63
CA ALA A 302 3.81 -29.74 6.51
C ALA A 302 4.60 -28.77 7.42
N LEU A 303 4.22 -27.50 7.46
CA LEU A 303 4.81 -26.49 8.34
C LEU A 303 4.57 -26.82 9.83
N TRP A 304 3.42 -27.41 10.17
CA TRP A 304 3.17 -27.87 11.52
C TRP A 304 4.09 -29.04 11.93
N VAL A 305 4.34 -30.01 11.04
CA VAL A 305 5.30 -31.11 11.26
C VAL A 305 6.70 -30.53 11.53
N ILE A 306 7.17 -29.59 10.72
CA ILE A 306 8.46 -28.93 10.87
C ILE A 306 8.53 -28.17 12.21
N TYR A 307 7.49 -27.40 12.54
CA TYR A 307 7.40 -26.69 13.81
C TYR A 307 7.51 -27.62 15.03
N LYS A 308 6.80 -28.75 15.00
CA LYS A 308 6.78 -29.73 16.11
C LYS A 308 8.10 -30.51 16.24
N ALA A 309 8.89 -30.64 15.19
CA ALA A 309 10.23 -31.21 15.25
C ALA A 309 11.21 -30.34 16.06
N GLY A 310 10.87 -29.06 16.24
CA GLY A 310 11.62 -28.11 17.07
C GLY A 310 12.73 -27.38 16.34
N ARG A 311 13.44 -26.55 17.05
CA ARG A 311 14.46 -25.60 16.56
C ARG A 311 15.78 -25.81 17.29
N THR A 312 16.91 -25.51 16.63
CA THR A 312 18.21 -25.41 17.31
C THR A 312 18.21 -24.22 18.29
N LYS A 313 19.14 -24.24 19.25
CA LYS A 313 19.27 -23.11 20.22
C LYS A 313 19.55 -21.78 19.52
N ALA A 314 20.29 -21.78 18.41
CA ALA A 314 20.57 -20.59 17.63
C ALA A 314 19.30 -20.03 17.00
N ARG A 315 18.50 -20.88 16.34
CA ARG A 315 17.23 -20.50 15.73
C ARG A 315 16.20 -20.06 16.76
N GLN A 316 16.20 -20.69 17.95
CA GLN A 316 15.35 -20.21 19.04
C GLN A 316 15.72 -18.79 19.48
N ALA A 317 17.01 -18.50 19.61
CA ALA A 317 17.47 -17.15 19.99
C ALA A 317 17.15 -16.09 18.93
N GLU A 318 17.15 -16.45 17.64
CA GLU A 318 16.70 -15.57 16.55
C GLU A 318 15.17 -15.31 16.63
N PHE A 319 14.39 -16.35 16.86
CA PHE A 319 12.95 -16.23 17.05
C PHE A 319 12.59 -15.38 18.28
N ASP A 320 13.26 -15.60 19.42
CA ASP A 320 13.06 -14.81 20.65
C ASP A 320 13.36 -13.32 20.42
N ARG A 321 14.39 -13.01 19.62
CA ARG A 321 14.74 -11.64 19.23
C ARG A 321 13.64 -11.02 18.37
N TYR A 322 13.18 -11.73 17.35
CA TYR A 322 12.09 -11.29 16.50
C TYR A 322 10.81 -10.98 17.31
N LEU A 323 10.45 -11.86 18.26
CA LEU A 323 9.32 -11.61 19.15
C LEU A 323 9.49 -10.35 20.00
N ALA A 324 10.72 -10.11 20.50
CA ALA A 324 11.02 -8.93 21.29
C ALA A 324 10.98 -7.63 20.45
N GLU A 325 11.37 -7.69 19.19
CA GLU A 325 11.32 -6.56 18.24
C GLU A 325 9.88 -6.23 17.85
N CYS A 326 9.05 -7.23 17.59
CA CYS A 326 7.63 -7.04 17.23
C CYS A 326 6.75 -6.67 18.44
N GLY A 327 7.12 -7.07 19.66
CA GLY A 327 6.40 -6.77 20.90
C GLY A 327 4.93 -7.25 20.87
N ASP A 328 4.01 -6.41 21.37
CA ASP A 328 2.59 -6.76 21.51
C ASP A 328 1.87 -6.95 20.14
N GLU A 329 2.41 -6.43 19.06
CA GLU A 329 1.76 -6.49 17.75
C GLU A 329 1.76 -7.92 17.19
N ILE A 330 2.88 -8.68 17.35
CA ILE A 330 2.91 -10.09 16.93
C ILE A 330 1.99 -10.96 17.78
N GLU A 331 1.86 -10.63 19.06
CA GLU A 331 0.94 -11.32 19.96
C GLU A 331 -0.51 -11.11 19.55
N SER A 332 -0.84 -9.87 19.14
CA SER A 332 -2.17 -9.52 18.66
C SER A 332 -2.53 -10.26 17.38
N TYR A 333 -1.62 -10.25 16.43
CA TYR A 333 -1.78 -10.93 15.15
C TYR A 333 -1.95 -12.46 15.32
N ALA A 334 -1.06 -13.09 16.08
CA ALA A 334 -1.14 -14.52 16.35
C ALA A 334 -2.40 -14.91 17.12
N THR A 335 -2.88 -14.07 18.05
CA THR A 335 -4.14 -14.27 18.76
C THR A 335 -5.33 -14.21 17.82
N TRP A 336 -5.37 -13.24 16.90
CA TRP A 336 -6.42 -13.18 15.87
C TRP A 336 -6.42 -14.43 14.98
N CYS A 337 -5.22 -14.87 14.53
CA CYS A 337 -5.06 -16.10 13.76
C CYS A 337 -5.56 -17.34 14.53
N LEU A 338 -5.28 -17.41 15.83
CA LEU A 338 -5.77 -18.47 16.70
C LEU A 338 -7.30 -18.46 16.80
N CYS A 339 -7.91 -17.27 17.01
CA CYS A 339 -9.36 -17.13 17.04
C CYS A 339 -10.00 -17.59 15.73
N TYR A 340 -9.46 -17.16 14.60
CA TYR A 340 -9.93 -17.59 13.28
C TYR A 340 -9.84 -19.12 13.10
N ASP A 341 -8.69 -19.72 13.46
CA ASP A 341 -8.45 -21.15 13.32
C ASP A 341 -9.42 -22.00 14.18
N LYS A 342 -9.74 -21.53 15.39
CA LYS A 342 -10.54 -22.31 16.34
C LYS A 342 -12.03 -21.97 16.32
N TRP A 343 -12.39 -20.75 15.98
CA TRP A 343 -13.78 -20.28 15.98
C TRP A 343 -14.36 -20.06 14.57
N GLY A 344 -13.51 -20.16 13.53
CA GLY A 344 -13.91 -20.02 12.13
C GLY A 344 -13.80 -18.58 11.61
N ALA A 345 -14.19 -18.42 10.34
CA ALA A 345 -14.06 -17.14 9.63
C ALA A 345 -14.85 -16.01 10.31
N PRO A 346 -14.29 -14.79 10.35
CA PRO A 346 -15.03 -13.58 10.70
C PRO A 346 -16.24 -13.37 9.79
N SER A 347 -17.33 -12.87 10.36
CA SER A 347 -18.52 -12.47 9.58
C SER A 347 -19.25 -11.32 10.29
N ASP A 348 -20.21 -10.71 9.59
CA ASP A 348 -21.04 -9.63 10.13
C ASP A 348 -22.16 -10.12 11.05
N ASP A 349 -22.29 -11.42 11.25
CA ASP A 349 -23.23 -12.00 12.20
C ASP A 349 -22.92 -11.48 13.61
N ALA A 350 -23.93 -10.99 14.33
CA ALA A 350 -23.78 -10.45 15.68
C ALA A 350 -23.26 -11.50 16.68
N ASP A 351 -23.50 -12.78 16.45
CA ASP A 351 -23.00 -13.89 17.26
C ASP A 351 -21.58 -14.35 16.87
N ASN A 352 -21.01 -13.84 15.78
CA ASN A 352 -19.65 -14.15 15.39
C ASN A 352 -18.65 -13.60 16.41
N TRP A 353 -17.60 -14.36 16.65
CA TRP A 353 -16.57 -14.01 17.64
C TRP A 353 -15.92 -12.65 17.40
N VAL A 354 -15.73 -12.24 16.14
CA VAL A 354 -15.10 -10.95 15.78
C VAL A 354 -15.94 -9.75 16.23
N ARG A 355 -17.27 -9.92 16.33
CA ARG A 355 -18.21 -8.91 16.82
C ARG A 355 -18.44 -9.02 18.33
N LYS A 356 -18.38 -10.24 18.87
CA LYS A 356 -18.77 -10.58 20.24
C LYS A 356 -17.63 -10.41 21.24
N TYR A 357 -16.38 -10.69 20.81
CA TYR A 357 -15.21 -10.67 21.68
C TYR A 357 -14.18 -9.64 21.17
N ASN A 358 -13.46 -9.04 22.11
CA ASN A 358 -12.29 -8.21 21.84
C ASN A 358 -11.05 -8.88 22.44
N ARG A 359 -9.88 -8.27 22.24
CA ARG A 359 -8.60 -8.78 22.73
C ARG A 359 -8.53 -9.05 24.23
N ASP A 360 -9.31 -8.32 25.02
CA ASP A 360 -9.30 -8.38 26.49
C ASP A 360 -10.39 -9.30 27.04
N SER A 361 -11.18 -9.96 26.19
CA SER A 361 -12.25 -10.87 26.59
C SER A 361 -11.70 -12.12 27.27
N GLU A 362 -12.41 -12.60 28.31
CA GLU A 362 -12.02 -13.80 29.07
C GLU A 362 -11.96 -15.04 28.14
N GLU A 363 -12.88 -15.16 27.19
CA GLU A 363 -12.91 -16.26 26.21
C GLU A 363 -11.67 -16.28 25.36
N VAL A 364 -11.13 -15.11 24.95
CA VAL A 364 -9.87 -15.01 24.19
C VAL A 364 -8.68 -15.44 25.07
N ALA A 365 -8.65 -15.00 26.32
CA ALA A 365 -7.61 -15.42 27.27
C ALA A 365 -7.63 -16.94 27.50
N GLN A 366 -8.81 -17.52 27.71
CA GLN A 366 -8.99 -18.98 27.86
C GLN A 366 -8.58 -19.73 26.59
N LEU A 367 -8.85 -19.18 25.39
CA LEU A 367 -8.44 -19.80 24.12
C LEU A 367 -6.92 -19.84 23.99
N ARG A 368 -6.23 -18.77 24.35
CA ARG A 368 -4.76 -18.69 24.33
C ARG A 368 -4.13 -19.70 25.30
N GLU A 369 -4.67 -19.83 26.51
CA GLU A 369 -4.23 -20.81 27.50
C GLU A 369 -4.48 -22.27 27.05
N LYS A 370 -5.58 -22.51 26.36
CA LYS A 370 -5.95 -23.84 25.88
C LYS A 370 -5.11 -24.32 24.68
N PHE A 371 -4.64 -23.39 23.83
CA PHE A 371 -3.92 -23.72 22.60
C PHE A 371 -2.58 -22.96 22.46
N PRO A 372 -1.68 -23.05 23.47
CA PRO A 372 -0.42 -22.31 23.45
C PRO A 372 0.49 -22.69 22.28
N ASP A 373 0.53 -23.97 21.89
CA ASP A 373 1.32 -24.45 20.74
C ASP A 373 0.80 -23.84 19.42
N THR A 374 -0.51 -23.71 19.24
CA THR A 374 -1.07 -23.12 18.03
C THR A 374 -0.79 -21.61 17.98
N LEU A 375 -0.86 -20.93 19.13
CA LEU A 375 -0.51 -19.50 19.24
C LEU A 375 0.97 -19.27 18.88
N GLU A 376 1.88 -20.09 19.44
CA GLU A 376 3.31 -20.00 19.12
C GLU A 376 3.58 -20.34 17.65
N PHE A 377 2.86 -21.32 17.08
CA PHE A 377 2.97 -21.68 15.67
C PHE A 377 2.69 -20.50 14.75
N TYR A 378 1.65 -19.70 15.00
CA TYR A 378 1.37 -18.51 14.18
C TYR A 378 2.45 -17.42 14.31
N ARG A 379 3.01 -17.21 15.50
CA ARG A 379 4.15 -16.33 15.70
C ARG A 379 5.39 -16.83 14.94
N TRP A 380 5.59 -18.14 14.96
CA TRP A 380 6.71 -18.78 14.27
C TRP A 380 6.55 -18.73 12.73
N LEU A 381 5.35 -18.93 12.20
CA LEU A 381 5.07 -18.79 10.77
C LEU A 381 5.43 -17.40 10.27
N GLU A 382 5.04 -16.36 11.01
CA GLU A 382 5.34 -14.98 10.63
C GLU A 382 6.83 -14.69 10.62
N TRP A 383 7.54 -15.16 11.65
CA TRP A 383 9.00 -15.06 11.67
C TRP A 383 9.67 -15.75 10.48
N VAL A 384 9.24 -16.98 10.15
CA VAL A 384 9.79 -17.72 9.00
C VAL A 384 9.48 -17.01 7.67
N ALA A 385 8.28 -16.46 7.51
CA ALA A 385 7.90 -15.71 6.32
C ALA A 385 8.78 -14.46 6.15
N THR A 386 8.98 -13.72 7.23
CA THR A 386 9.87 -12.54 7.26
C THR A 386 11.31 -12.93 6.93
N ASP A 387 11.83 -14.01 7.52
CA ASP A 387 13.21 -14.52 7.28
C ASP A 387 13.41 -14.89 5.79
N GLN A 388 12.46 -15.58 5.17
CA GLN A 388 12.55 -15.96 3.76
C GLN A 388 12.42 -14.77 2.79
N LEU A 389 11.53 -13.83 3.05
CA LEU A 389 11.41 -12.62 2.24
C LEU A 389 12.66 -11.75 2.35
N HIS A 390 13.18 -11.59 3.55
CA HIS A 390 14.45 -10.90 3.79
C HIS A 390 15.62 -11.58 3.05
N ALA A 391 15.69 -12.91 3.10
CA ALA A 391 16.70 -13.68 2.37
C ALA A 391 16.61 -13.49 0.85
N ALA A 392 15.39 -13.35 0.29
CA ALA A 392 15.19 -13.06 -1.13
C ALA A 392 15.75 -11.67 -1.50
N GLN A 393 15.47 -10.64 -0.70
CA GLN A 393 16.00 -9.29 -0.90
C GLN A 393 17.55 -9.27 -0.78
N GLN A 394 18.11 -9.97 0.20
CA GLN A 394 19.57 -10.08 0.34
C GLN A 394 20.20 -10.78 -0.86
N ALA A 395 19.56 -11.85 -1.39
CA ALA A 395 20.05 -12.56 -2.56
C ALA A 395 20.03 -11.66 -3.81
N ALA A 396 19.00 -10.83 -4.00
CA ALA A 396 18.93 -9.83 -5.05
C ALA A 396 20.10 -8.84 -4.99
N ARG A 397 20.35 -8.28 -3.79
CA ARG A 397 21.46 -7.35 -3.57
C ARG A 397 22.82 -8.02 -3.82
N LYS A 398 23.00 -9.24 -3.34
CA LYS A 398 24.22 -10.02 -3.56
C LYS A 398 24.44 -10.37 -5.04
N ALA A 399 23.37 -10.60 -5.79
CA ALA A 399 23.43 -10.79 -7.24
C ALA A 399 23.78 -9.50 -8.01
N GLY A 400 23.71 -8.33 -7.35
CA GLY A 400 24.09 -7.03 -7.90
C GLY A 400 22.88 -6.18 -8.37
N MET A 401 21.65 -6.53 -8.01
CA MET A 401 20.50 -5.65 -8.24
C MET A 401 20.64 -4.35 -7.43
N LYS A 402 20.37 -3.22 -8.05
CA LYS A 402 20.48 -1.89 -7.41
C LYS A 402 19.33 -1.64 -6.41
N ILE A 403 18.17 -2.22 -6.66
CA ILE A 403 16.97 -2.10 -5.81
C ILE A 403 16.61 -3.48 -5.22
N GLY A 404 16.51 -4.51 -6.07
CA GLY A 404 15.98 -5.81 -5.67
C GLY A 404 14.44 -5.81 -5.69
N ILE A 405 13.79 -6.13 -4.56
CA ILE A 405 12.34 -6.12 -4.46
C ILE A 405 11.82 -4.69 -4.44
N VAL A 406 10.82 -4.41 -5.27
CA VAL A 406 9.89 -3.30 -5.12
C VAL A 406 8.61 -3.89 -4.52
N ALA A 407 8.39 -3.64 -3.24
CA ALA A 407 7.22 -4.13 -2.52
C ALA A 407 6.03 -3.21 -2.79
N ASP A 408 4.85 -3.80 -3.00
CA ASP A 408 3.61 -3.06 -3.19
C ASP A 408 2.83 -2.96 -1.88
N MET A 409 2.37 -1.77 -1.52
CA MET A 409 1.65 -1.49 -0.30
C MET A 409 0.17 -1.22 -0.59
N ALA A 410 -0.71 -2.09 -0.10
CA ALA A 410 -2.16 -1.94 -0.23
C ALA A 410 -2.68 -0.68 0.48
N VAL A 411 -3.79 -0.11 0.00
CA VAL A 411 -4.42 1.10 0.56
C VAL A 411 -4.88 0.90 2.00
N GLY A 412 -5.49 -0.24 2.31
CA GLY A 412 -6.06 -0.53 3.61
C GLY A 412 -6.05 -2.02 3.97
N VAL A 413 -6.91 -2.41 4.89
CA VAL A 413 -7.03 -3.77 5.42
C VAL A 413 -8.47 -4.25 5.43
N HIS A 414 -8.65 -5.56 5.57
CA HIS A 414 -9.97 -6.16 5.72
C HIS A 414 -10.67 -5.63 6.99
N PRO A 415 -11.97 -5.28 6.93
CA PRO A 415 -12.70 -4.68 8.07
C PRO A 415 -12.79 -5.58 9.31
N ALA A 416 -12.72 -6.90 9.12
CA ALA A 416 -12.64 -7.88 10.20
C ALA A 416 -11.23 -8.45 10.40
N GLY A 417 -10.21 -7.82 9.81
CA GLY A 417 -8.81 -8.21 9.92
C GLY A 417 -8.21 -7.97 11.31
N SER A 418 -7.02 -8.51 11.53
CA SER A 418 -6.36 -8.45 12.84
C SER A 418 -6.06 -7.02 13.28
N ASP A 419 -5.66 -6.13 12.36
CA ASP A 419 -5.34 -4.73 12.69
C ASP A 419 -6.55 -3.98 13.24
N VAL A 420 -7.73 -4.21 12.65
CA VAL A 420 -8.99 -3.58 13.05
C VAL A 420 -9.52 -4.18 14.36
N TRP A 421 -9.48 -5.50 14.49
CA TRP A 421 -10.00 -6.20 15.68
C TRP A 421 -9.19 -5.90 16.94
N TRP A 422 -7.86 -5.80 16.79
CA TRP A 422 -6.97 -5.55 17.92
C TRP A 422 -6.96 -4.10 18.38
N ASN A 423 -6.92 -3.16 17.44
CA ASN A 423 -6.87 -1.71 17.73
C ASN A 423 -7.95 -0.96 16.95
N PRO A 424 -9.23 -1.21 17.26
CA PRO A 424 -10.34 -0.60 16.50
C PRO A 424 -10.40 0.93 16.61
N GLU A 425 -9.74 1.52 17.61
CA GLU A 425 -9.64 2.97 17.82
C GLU A 425 -8.73 3.65 16.77
N ARG A 426 -7.88 2.91 16.08
CA ARG A 426 -7.04 3.43 15.01
C ARG A 426 -7.83 3.73 13.73
N PHE A 427 -9.04 3.16 13.62
CA PHE A 427 -9.86 3.23 12.42
C PHE A 427 -11.14 4.02 12.66
N ALA A 428 -11.63 4.69 11.61
CA ALA A 428 -12.94 5.33 11.65
C ALA A 428 -14.04 4.28 11.49
N LYS A 429 -14.97 4.25 12.46
CA LYS A 429 -16.07 3.28 12.47
C LYS A 429 -17.27 3.83 11.69
N GLY A 430 -17.86 3.01 10.81
CA GLY A 430 -19.04 3.38 10.03
C GLY A 430 -18.72 4.13 8.74
N ALA A 431 -17.50 3.98 8.25
CA ALA A 431 -17.10 4.43 6.91
C ALA A 431 -16.15 3.44 6.26
N THR A 432 -16.16 3.40 4.93
CA THR A 432 -15.21 2.66 4.09
C THR A 432 -14.44 3.60 3.18
N VAL A 433 -13.33 3.12 2.64
CA VAL A 433 -12.53 3.84 1.65
C VAL A 433 -12.96 3.41 0.24
N GLY A 434 -12.93 4.34 -0.69
CA GLY A 434 -13.20 4.07 -2.09
C GLY A 434 -12.74 5.21 -3.00
N ALA A 435 -13.38 5.33 -4.14
CA ALA A 435 -13.18 6.41 -5.11
C ALA A 435 -14.52 6.97 -5.59
N PRO A 436 -14.61 8.30 -5.84
CA PRO A 436 -15.79 8.89 -6.44
C PRO A 436 -15.97 8.40 -7.88
N PRO A 437 -17.15 8.65 -8.51
CA PRO A 437 -17.35 8.38 -9.91
C PRO A 437 -16.28 8.98 -10.81
N ASP A 438 -15.78 8.17 -11.74
CA ASP A 438 -14.79 8.57 -12.74
C ASP A 438 -15.15 8.04 -14.15
N MET A 439 -14.26 8.25 -15.14
CA MET A 439 -14.43 7.75 -16.50
C MET A 439 -14.48 6.22 -16.58
N PHE A 440 -13.80 5.53 -15.68
CA PHE A 440 -13.67 4.08 -15.69
C PHE A 440 -14.78 3.41 -14.90
N ASN A 441 -15.28 4.08 -13.85
CA ASN A 441 -16.37 3.60 -13.02
C ASN A 441 -17.33 4.74 -12.65
N GLN A 442 -18.39 4.89 -13.43
CA GLN A 442 -19.41 5.95 -13.27
C GLN A 442 -20.22 5.83 -11.98
N GLN A 443 -20.17 4.69 -11.30
CA GLN A 443 -20.84 4.47 -10.02
C GLN A 443 -19.91 4.69 -8.82
N GLY A 444 -18.64 5.06 -9.05
CA GLY A 444 -17.62 5.07 -8.03
C GLY A 444 -17.24 3.65 -7.59
N GLN A 445 -16.35 3.56 -6.63
CA GLN A 445 -15.87 2.29 -6.07
C GLN A 445 -15.89 2.32 -4.55
N ASP A 446 -16.37 1.27 -3.94
CA ASP A 446 -16.20 0.99 -2.51
C ASP A 446 -15.22 -0.18 -2.36
N TRP A 447 -14.08 0.06 -1.74
CA TRP A 447 -13.06 -0.96 -1.52
C TRP A 447 -13.28 -1.73 -0.21
N SER A 448 -14.34 -1.39 0.53
CA SER A 448 -14.76 -2.05 1.78
C SER A 448 -13.70 -2.02 2.90
N GLN A 449 -12.73 -1.14 2.81
CA GLN A 449 -11.63 -1.01 3.76
C GLN A 449 -11.93 0.11 4.77
N PRO A 450 -11.81 -0.12 6.08
CA PRO A 450 -11.98 0.95 7.06
C PRO A 450 -10.80 1.92 6.98
N PRO A 451 -11.04 3.24 6.91
CA PRO A 451 -9.97 4.22 6.89
C PRO A 451 -9.30 4.39 8.24
N LEU A 452 -7.99 4.68 8.25
CA LEU A 452 -7.31 5.14 9.44
C LEU A 452 -7.88 6.49 9.88
N ASN A 453 -8.13 6.65 11.19
CA ASN A 453 -8.65 7.90 11.74
C ASN A 453 -7.50 8.94 11.84
N PRO A 454 -7.55 10.08 11.15
CA PRO A 454 -6.49 11.08 11.17
C PRO A 454 -6.24 11.68 12.56
N ILE A 455 -7.28 11.77 13.40
CA ILE A 455 -7.17 12.25 14.79
C ILE A 455 -6.36 11.25 15.62
N ALA A 456 -6.66 9.95 15.49
CA ALA A 456 -5.92 8.90 16.18
C ALA A 456 -4.47 8.78 15.69
N LEU A 457 -4.21 9.03 14.43
CA LEU A 457 -2.85 9.10 13.88
C LEU A 457 -2.03 10.21 14.55
N GLU A 458 -2.56 11.44 14.59
CA GLU A 458 -1.90 12.58 15.25
C GLU A 458 -1.62 12.28 16.72
N GLN A 459 -2.62 11.79 17.47
CA GLN A 459 -2.50 11.49 18.89
C GLN A 459 -1.47 10.43 19.23
N THR A 460 -1.20 9.49 18.31
CA THR A 460 -0.26 8.39 18.51
C THR A 460 1.11 8.60 17.85
N GLY A 461 1.41 9.81 17.37
CA GLY A 461 2.66 10.10 16.65
C GLY A 461 2.77 9.28 15.37
N PHE A 462 1.65 9.00 14.70
CA PHE A 462 1.55 8.18 13.47
C PHE A 462 2.17 6.77 13.60
N ARG A 463 2.23 6.22 14.80
CA ARG A 463 2.95 4.98 15.10
C ARG A 463 2.58 3.83 14.15
N VAL A 464 1.29 3.59 13.91
CA VAL A 464 0.85 2.50 13.02
C VAL A 464 1.40 2.66 11.60
N TYR A 465 1.46 3.90 11.10
CA TYR A 465 1.98 4.19 9.77
C TYR A 465 3.51 4.10 9.72
N ARG A 466 4.20 4.61 10.74
CA ARG A 466 5.67 4.50 10.87
C ARG A 466 6.12 3.05 10.86
N ASP A 467 5.53 2.23 11.74
CA ASP A 467 5.90 0.83 11.92
C ASP A 467 5.64 0.05 10.61
N MET A 468 4.52 0.30 9.93
CA MET A 468 4.20 -0.33 8.64
C MET A 468 5.23 0.03 7.55
N VAL A 469 5.57 1.31 7.40
CA VAL A 469 6.54 1.75 6.38
C VAL A 469 7.94 1.21 6.69
N HIS A 470 8.33 1.19 7.97
CA HIS A 470 9.59 0.60 8.43
C HIS A 470 9.70 -0.88 8.03
N ASP A 471 8.67 -1.69 8.34
CA ASP A 471 8.66 -3.13 8.07
C ASP A 471 8.69 -3.43 6.57
N MET A 472 8.07 -2.59 5.73
CA MET A 472 8.16 -2.70 4.28
C MET A 472 9.59 -2.51 3.78
N PHE A 473 10.29 -1.47 4.25
CA PHE A 473 11.68 -1.21 3.85
C PHE A 473 12.67 -2.22 4.44
N ALA A 474 12.36 -2.88 5.55
CA ALA A 474 13.20 -3.94 6.10
C ALA A 474 13.37 -5.12 5.11
N ASN A 475 12.41 -5.34 4.21
CA ASN A 475 12.33 -6.47 3.30
C ASN A 475 12.39 -6.10 1.80
N ALA A 476 12.55 -4.82 1.47
CA ALA A 476 12.54 -4.35 0.08
C ALA A 476 13.52 -3.19 -0.13
N GLY A 477 13.95 -2.98 -1.37
CA GLY A 477 14.80 -1.83 -1.73
C GLY A 477 13.99 -0.65 -2.28
N ALA A 478 12.71 -0.85 -2.56
CA ALA A 478 11.76 0.20 -2.89
C ALA A 478 10.35 -0.21 -2.45
N VAL A 479 9.50 0.79 -2.24
CA VAL A 479 8.08 0.61 -1.91
C VAL A 479 7.24 1.35 -2.94
N ARG A 480 6.30 0.64 -3.58
CA ARG A 480 5.20 1.25 -4.33
C ARG A 480 4.02 1.40 -3.38
N ILE A 481 3.47 2.59 -3.31
CA ILE A 481 2.29 2.88 -2.49
C ILE A 481 1.10 2.95 -3.41
N ASP A 482 0.18 2.00 -3.23
CA ASP A 482 -1.08 1.97 -3.94
C ASP A 482 -1.94 3.17 -3.53
N HIS A 483 -2.53 3.85 -4.51
CA HIS A 483 -3.31 5.07 -4.31
C HIS A 483 -2.62 6.11 -3.41
N ILE A 484 -1.46 6.64 -3.83
CA ILE A 484 -0.63 7.59 -3.04
C ILE A 484 -1.41 8.82 -2.56
N LEU A 485 -2.50 9.19 -3.26
CA LEU A 485 -3.41 10.25 -2.84
C LEU A 485 -3.94 10.03 -1.42
N GLY A 486 -3.97 8.78 -0.96
CA GLY A 486 -4.36 8.40 0.39
C GLY A 486 -3.51 9.02 1.50
N LEU A 487 -2.29 9.51 1.19
CA LEU A 487 -1.46 10.26 2.14
C LEU A 487 -1.92 11.72 2.30
N PHE A 488 -2.71 12.21 1.35
CA PHE A 488 -3.24 13.57 1.33
C PHE A 488 -4.72 13.60 1.70
N ARG A 489 -5.50 12.72 1.08
CA ARG A 489 -6.94 12.58 1.29
C ARG A 489 -7.45 11.23 0.79
N LEU A 490 -8.46 10.69 1.47
CA LEU A 490 -9.19 9.51 1.02
C LEU A 490 -10.67 9.84 0.83
N TRP A 491 -11.29 9.17 -0.15
CA TRP A 491 -12.74 9.21 -0.32
C TRP A 491 -13.39 8.27 0.69
N TRP A 492 -14.14 8.84 1.63
CA TRP A 492 -14.85 8.07 2.66
C TRP A 492 -16.30 7.95 2.30
N ILE A 493 -16.80 6.72 2.32
CA ILE A 493 -18.17 6.34 2.03
C ILE A 493 -18.80 5.93 3.35
N PRO A 494 -19.86 6.63 3.83
CA PRO A 494 -20.59 6.22 5.03
C PRO A 494 -21.20 4.83 4.85
N GLU A 495 -21.20 4.04 5.92
CA GLU A 495 -21.80 2.70 5.93
C GLU A 495 -23.25 2.73 5.43
N GLY A 496 -23.57 1.85 4.48
CA GLY A 496 -24.91 1.75 3.87
C GLY A 496 -25.22 2.79 2.79
N LYS A 497 -24.28 3.66 2.43
CA LYS A 497 -24.37 4.60 1.31
C LYS A 497 -23.72 4.02 0.06
N PRO A 498 -24.16 4.40 -1.15
CA PRO A 498 -23.43 4.06 -2.38
C PRO A 498 -22.10 4.84 -2.47
N ALA A 499 -21.18 4.37 -3.29
CA ALA A 499 -19.87 5.02 -3.48
C ALA A 499 -19.96 6.47 -4.00
N THR A 500 -21.06 6.83 -4.64
CA THR A 500 -21.37 8.22 -5.07
C THR A 500 -21.57 9.19 -3.90
N ASP A 501 -22.00 8.68 -2.74
CA ASP A 501 -22.43 9.47 -1.58
C ASP A 501 -21.32 9.49 -0.51
N GLY A 502 -20.11 9.85 -0.92
CA GLY A 502 -18.95 10.00 -0.06
C GLY A 502 -18.44 11.43 0.02
N THR A 503 -17.34 11.60 0.75
CA THR A 503 -16.56 12.84 0.76
C THR A 503 -15.09 12.58 1.02
N TYR A 504 -14.21 13.53 0.64
CA TYR A 504 -12.80 13.46 0.99
C TYR A 504 -12.55 13.85 2.44
N VAL A 505 -11.76 13.02 3.13
CA VAL A 505 -11.19 13.33 4.43
C VAL A 505 -9.70 13.51 4.27
N HIS A 506 -9.17 14.64 4.73
CA HIS A 506 -7.77 15.02 4.62
C HIS A 506 -6.93 14.43 5.75
N TYR A 507 -5.70 14.09 5.42
CA TYR A 507 -4.65 13.64 6.34
C TYR A 507 -3.55 14.69 6.43
N ASP A 508 -2.71 14.62 7.47
CA ASP A 508 -1.50 15.43 7.55
C ASP A 508 -0.43 14.85 6.61
N SER A 509 -0.50 15.32 5.35
CA SER A 509 0.39 14.87 4.30
C SER A 509 1.86 15.18 4.57
N ASP A 510 2.16 16.30 5.22
CA ASP A 510 3.55 16.70 5.50
C ASP A 510 4.20 15.71 6.46
N VAL A 511 3.48 15.32 7.52
CA VAL A 511 3.94 14.29 8.46
C VAL A 511 4.06 12.93 7.78
N MET A 512 3.07 12.50 6.97
CA MET A 512 3.10 11.21 6.31
C MET A 512 4.25 11.11 5.28
N LEU A 513 4.49 12.17 4.51
CA LEU A 513 5.62 12.26 3.58
C LEU A 513 6.97 12.33 4.32
N GLY A 514 7.02 13.03 5.44
CA GLY A 514 8.20 13.06 6.31
C GLY A 514 8.57 11.67 6.84
N ILE A 515 7.59 10.86 7.26
CA ILE A 515 7.81 9.47 7.68
C ILE A 515 8.36 8.63 6.52
N LEU A 516 7.79 8.74 5.32
CA LEU A 516 8.31 8.07 4.13
C LEU A 516 9.74 8.46 3.84
N ALA A 517 10.05 9.75 3.92
CA ALA A 517 11.41 10.26 3.68
C ALA A 517 12.40 9.71 4.72
N LEU A 518 12.00 9.66 5.99
CA LEU A 518 12.83 9.13 7.07
C LEU A 518 13.12 7.63 6.90
N GLU A 519 12.10 6.81 6.67
CA GLU A 519 12.29 5.36 6.53
C GLU A 519 13.00 4.99 5.22
N ALA A 520 12.71 5.69 4.11
CA ALA A 520 13.44 5.52 2.87
C ALA A 520 14.92 5.93 3.01
N SER A 521 15.24 7.04 3.71
CA SER A 521 16.60 7.46 4.00
C SER A 521 17.36 6.38 4.79
N ARG A 522 16.77 5.86 5.86
CA ARG A 522 17.35 4.78 6.70
C ARG A 522 17.66 3.52 5.91
N ALA A 523 16.78 3.15 4.99
CA ALA A 523 16.93 1.95 4.15
C ALA A 523 17.80 2.18 2.91
N GLY A 524 18.13 3.43 2.54
CA GLY A 524 18.68 3.75 1.23
C GLY A 524 17.75 3.33 0.10
N GLY A 525 16.42 3.49 0.33
CA GLY A 525 15.35 2.97 -0.52
C GLY A 525 14.73 4.03 -1.43
N VAL A 526 13.87 3.58 -2.33
CA VAL A 526 13.11 4.40 -3.29
C VAL A 526 11.62 4.28 -3.00
N VAL A 527 10.87 5.36 -3.20
CA VAL A 527 9.41 5.37 -3.10
C VAL A 527 8.80 5.67 -4.47
N VAL A 528 7.82 4.85 -4.85
CA VAL A 528 6.95 5.05 -6.00
C VAL A 528 5.53 5.23 -5.50
N GLY A 529 4.88 6.33 -5.81
CA GLY A 529 3.46 6.54 -5.51
C GLY A 529 2.61 6.26 -6.75
N GLU A 530 1.64 5.38 -6.63
CA GLU A 530 0.65 5.21 -7.67
C GLU A 530 -0.28 6.45 -7.65
N ASP A 531 -0.16 7.25 -8.68
CA ASP A 531 -0.87 8.53 -8.87
C ASP A 531 -1.63 8.55 -10.20
N LEU A 532 -2.29 7.43 -10.52
CA LEU A 532 -3.14 7.32 -11.70
C LEU A 532 -4.52 7.96 -11.43
N GLY A 533 -5.19 8.39 -12.51
CA GLY A 533 -6.52 9.02 -12.43
C GLY A 533 -6.48 10.54 -12.21
N VAL A 534 -7.45 11.09 -11.46
CA VAL A 534 -7.60 12.53 -11.25
C VAL A 534 -6.74 13.01 -10.10
N VAL A 535 -5.51 13.40 -10.42
CA VAL A 535 -4.53 13.86 -9.43
C VAL A 535 -4.49 15.38 -9.39
N PRO A 536 -4.77 16.01 -8.24
CA PRO A 536 -4.61 17.47 -8.11
C PRO A 536 -3.16 17.89 -8.33
N ALA A 537 -2.96 19.01 -9.03
CA ALA A 537 -1.63 19.51 -9.36
C ALA A 537 -0.71 19.73 -8.13
N TYR A 538 -1.28 20.11 -6.98
CA TYR A 538 -0.51 20.27 -5.74
C TYR A 538 0.06 18.94 -5.23
N VAL A 539 -0.63 17.83 -5.45
CA VAL A 539 -0.16 16.49 -5.06
C VAL A 539 1.06 16.11 -5.90
N SER A 540 0.95 16.14 -7.23
CA SER A 540 2.06 15.83 -8.13
C SER A 540 3.30 16.70 -7.85
N LYS A 541 3.08 17.98 -7.53
CA LYS A 541 4.15 18.89 -7.13
C LYS A 541 4.79 18.44 -5.82
N SER A 542 3.98 18.17 -4.79
CA SER A 542 4.46 17.74 -3.47
C SER A 542 5.25 16.41 -3.57
N LEU A 543 4.75 15.41 -4.31
CA LEU A 543 5.47 14.16 -4.52
C LEU A 543 6.86 14.39 -5.13
N SER A 544 6.92 15.21 -6.19
CA SER A 544 8.18 15.55 -6.87
C SER A 544 9.16 16.28 -5.94
N GLU A 545 8.69 17.24 -5.14
CA GLU A 545 9.50 17.98 -4.17
C GLU A 545 10.06 17.06 -3.06
N HIS A 546 9.32 16.02 -2.67
CA HIS A 546 9.77 15.04 -1.69
C HIS A 546 10.57 13.86 -2.30
N GLY A 547 10.87 13.89 -3.61
CA GLY A 547 11.67 12.85 -4.27
C GLY A 547 10.93 11.54 -4.47
N ILE A 548 9.59 11.55 -4.45
CA ILE A 548 8.73 10.39 -4.69
C ILE A 548 8.43 10.31 -6.19
N LEU A 549 8.64 9.13 -6.77
CA LEU A 549 8.30 8.87 -8.16
C LEU A 549 6.80 8.64 -8.32
N GLY A 550 6.20 9.14 -9.40
CA GLY A 550 4.85 8.75 -9.79
C GLY A 550 4.83 7.53 -10.70
N CYS A 551 3.67 7.22 -11.29
CA CYS A 551 3.51 6.18 -12.30
C CYS A 551 3.23 6.79 -13.67
N ALA A 552 3.88 6.28 -14.72
CA ALA A 552 3.59 6.60 -16.11
C ALA A 552 3.26 5.28 -16.84
N VAL A 553 2.00 5.10 -17.20
CA VAL A 553 1.50 3.88 -17.85
C VAL A 553 1.06 4.21 -19.25
N GLU A 554 1.54 3.48 -20.26
CA GLU A 554 1.32 3.74 -21.69
C GLU A 554 -0.15 4.10 -21.99
N TRP A 555 -1.09 3.29 -21.51
CA TRP A 555 -2.52 3.47 -21.78
C TRP A 555 -3.12 4.75 -21.20
N PHE A 556 -2.48 5.37 -20.20
CA PHE A 556 -2.94 6.60 -19.55
C PHE A 556 -2.15 7.84 -19.98
N GLU A 557 -1.05 7.68 -20.69
CA GLU A 557 -0.25 8.79 -21.22
C GLU A 557 -0.89 9.36 -22.49
N GLN A 558 -2.15 9.76 -22.39
CA GLN A 558 -2.93 10.37 -23.46
C GLN A 558 -3.82 11.50 -22.95
N MET A 559 -4.22 12.38 -23.83
CA MET A 559 -5.20 13.43 -23.58
C MET A 559 -6.11 13.58 -24.81
N ASP A 560 -7.42 13.45 -24.60
CA ASP A 560 -8.44 13.54 -25.65
C ASP A 560 -8.20 12.59 -26.83
N GLY A 561 -7.69 11.36 -26.56
CA GLY A 561 -7.39 10.34 -27.55
C GLY A 561 -6.09 10.56 -28.33
N VAL A 562 -5.26 11.52 -27.89
CA VAL A 562 -3.91 11.75 -28.46
C VAL A 562 -2.88 11.25 -27.47
N PHE A 563 -2.14 10.20 -27.85
CA PHE A 563 -1.06 9.65 -27.06
C PHE A 563 0.11 10.64 -26.98
N ARG A 564 0.64 10.81 -25.77
CA ARG A 564 1.88 11.54 -25.54
C ARG A 564 3.05 10.65 -25.95
N THR A 565 3.99 11.20 -26.68
CA THR A 565 5.16 10.43 -27.07
C THR A 565 5.99 10.02 -25.85
N PRO A 566 6.52 8.81 -25.76
CA PRO A 566 7.28 8.34 -24.60
C PRO A 566 8.42 9.26 -24.16
N LYS A 567 9.10 9.92 -25.10
CA LYS A 567 10.17 10.90 -24.81
C LYS A 567 9.72 12.13 -24.02
N ASP A 568 8.41 12.42 -24.04
CA ASP A 568 7.82 13.58 -23.38
C ASP A 568 7.13 13.21 -22.04
N TRP A 569 7.26 11.95 -21.60
CA TRP A 569 6.75 11.53 -20.30
C TRP A 569 7.53 12.18 -19.16
N ARG A 570 6.91 12.25 -17.97
CA ARG A 570 7.53 12.85 -16.80
C ARG A 570 8.74 12.03 -16.32
N PRO A 571 9.91 12.65 -16.09
CA PRO A 571 11.12 11.90 -15.69
C PRO A 571 11.00 11.22 -14.32
N TYR A 572 10.35 11.86 -13.34
CA TYR A 572 10.19 11.34 -11.99
C TYR A 572 9.01 10.35 -11.94
N ALA A 573 9.16 9.20 -12.60
CA ALA A 573 8.16 8.15 -12.65
C ALA A 573 8.78 6.75 -12.74
N LEU A 574 7.99 5.75 -12.33
CA LEU A 574 8.07 4.37 -12.75
C LEU A 574 7.19 4.24 -14.01
N ALA A 575 7.82 3.96 -15.14
CA ALA A 575 7.12 3.76 -16.40
C ALA A 575 6.84 2.27 -16.65
N SER A 576 5.67 1.97 -17.22
CA SER A 576 5.28 0.61 -17.66
C SER A 576 4.33 0.67 -18.84
N VAL A 577 4.21 -0.43 -19.57
CA VAL A 577 3.21 -0.57 -20.64
C VAL A 577 1.83 -0.74 -20.04
N ASN A 578 1.69 -1.60 -19.02
CA ASN A 578 0.43 -1.91 -18.34
C ASN A 578 0.62 -2.06 -16.82
N THR A 579 -0.46 -2.41 -16.13
CA THR A 579 -0.48 -2.80 -14.71
C THR A 579 -1.23 -4.14 -14.57
N HIS A 580 -1.28 -4.66 -13.34
CA HIS A 580 -2.06 -5.87 -13.03
C HIS A 580 -3.59 -5.69 -13.16
N ASP A 581 -4.10 -4.46 -13.17
CA ASP A 581 -5.52 -4.12 -13.34
C ASP A 581 -5.94 -3.94 -14.80
N MET A 582 -4.99 -4.16 -15.71
CA MET A 582 -5.17 -3.98 -17.14
C MET A 582 -4.88 -5.28 -17.89
N PRO A 583 -5.39 -5.46 -19.11
CA PRO A 583 -4.99 -6.60 -19.92
C PRO A 583 -3.49 -6.53 -20.22
N PRO A 584 -2.82 -7.69 -20.33
CA PRO A 584 -1.51 -7.76 -20.96
C PRO A 584 -1.54 -7.16 -22.37
N ALA A 585 -0.40 -6.70 -22.88
CA ALA A 585 -0.32 -6.02 -24.16
C ALA A 585 -0.95 -6.85 -25.31
N ALA A 586 -0.65 -8.14 -25.41
CA ALA A 586 -1.25 -9.03 -26.40
C ALA A 586 -2.79 -9.13 -26.27
N GLY A 587 -3.30 -9.23 -25.05
CA GLY A 587 -4.74 -9.24 -24.79
C GLY A 587 -5.43 -7.92 -25.12
N TYR A 588 -4.74 -6.79 -24.92
CA TYR A 588 -5.24 -5.47 -25.32
C TYR A 588 -5.34 -5.36 -26.85
N LEU A 589 -4.31 -5.77 -27.59
CA LEU A 589 -4.28 -5.72 -29.06
C LEU A 589 -5.42 -6.53 -29.69
N GLU A 590 -5.88 -7.61 -29.03
CA GLU A 590 -7.04 -8.42 -29.47
C GLU A 590 -8.40 -7.89 -28.98
N TYR A 591 -8.45 -6.72 -28.34
CA TYR A 591 -9.66 -6.16 -27.70
C TYR A 591 -10.26 -7.09 -26.62
N GLY A 592 -9.42 -7.87 -25.95
CA GLY A 592 -9.83 -8.82 -24.92
C GLY A 592 -10.57 -8.13 -23.77
N HIS A 593 -10.18 -6.90 -23.40
CA HIS A 593 -10.83 -6.09 -22.37
C HIS A 593 -12.26 -5.70 -22.72
N VAL A 594 -12.60 -5.40 -23.96
CA VAL A 594 -13.97 -5.08 -24.40
C VAL A 594 -14.84 -6.33 -24.32
N LYS A 595 -14.34 -7.44 -24.88
CA LYS A 595 -15.04 -8.74 -24.87
C LYS A 595 -15.31 -9.22 -23.43
N LEU A 596 -14.30 -9.10 -22.55
CA LEU A 596 -14.42 -9.52 -21.15
C LEU A 596 -15.45 -8.67 -20.40
N ARG A 597 -15.42 -7.35 -20.56
CA ARG A 597 -16.39 -6.45 -19.91
C ARG A 597 -17.82 -6.69 -20.41
N GLU A 598 -18.01 -6.99 -21.69
CA GLU A 598 -19.30 -7.39 -22.25
C GLU A 598 -19.82 -8.68 -21.58
N GLN A 599 -18.98 -9.73 -21.54
CA GLN A 599 -19.31 -11.02 -20.93
C GLN A 599 -19.69 -10.91 -19.46
N LEU A 600 -19.05 -9.99 -18.73
CA LEU A 600 -19.28 -9.74 -17.30
C LEU A 600 -20.40 -8.72 -17.03
N GLY A 601 -21.01 -8.14 -18.08
CA GLY A 601 -22.07 -7.14 -17.92
C GLY A 601 -21.61 -5.82 -17.33
N LEU A 602 -20.35 -5.44 -17.52
CA LEU A 602 -19.73 -4.24 -16.96
C LEU A 602 -19.84 -3.01 -17.88
N LEU A 603 -20.38 -3.18 -19.09
CA LEU A 603 -20.55 -2.06 -20.03
C LEU A 603 -21.80 -1.25 -19.67
N SER A 604 -21.67 0.07 -19.63
CA SER A 604 -22.77 1.00 -19.35
C SER A 604 -23.59 1.39 -20.60
N GLY A 605 -23.26 0.83 -21.78
CA GLY A 605 -23.90 1.11 -23.06
C GLY A 605 -23.72 -0.02 -24.07
N PRO A 606 -24.11 0.19 -25.34
CA PRO A 606 -23.94 -0.80 -26.40
C PRO A 606 -22.47 -1.14 -26.62
N VAL A 607 -22.16 -2.44 -26.80
CA VAL A 607 -20.78 -2.93 -27.00
C VAL A 607 -20.10 -2.31 -28.24
N GLU A 608 -20.89 -1.98 -29.27
CA GLU A 608 -20.41 -1.35 -30.50
C GLU A 608 -19.77 0.03 -30.25
N GLU A 609 -20.30 0.79 -29.29
CA GLU A 609 -19.73 2.09 -28.92
C GLU A 609 -18.39 1.93 -28.21
N PHE A 610 -18.28 0.98 -27.28
CA PHE A 610 -17.04 0.65 -26.61
C PHE A 610 -15.99 0.08 -27.57
N GLN A 611 -16.41 -0.81 -28.48
CA GLN A 611 -15.52 -1.33 -29.54
C GLN A 611 -15.00 -0.22 -30.44
N LYS A 612 -15.87 0.73 -30.82
CA LYS A 612 -15.46 1.88 -31.66
C LYS A 612 -14.44 2.76 -30.92
N SER A 613 -14.67 3.03 -29.64
CA SER A 613 -13.74 3.81 -28.82
C SER A 613 -12.40 3.10 -28.67
N ALA A 614 -12.41 1.82 -28.31
CA ALA A 614 -11.22 1.00 -28.17
C ALA A 614 -10.44 0.91 -29.50
N THR A 615 -11.14 0.81 -30.65
CA THR A 615 -10.48 0.81 -31.97
C THR A 615 -9.84 2.16 -32.28
N ALA A 616 -10.49 3.28 -31.91
CA ALA A 616 -9.91 4.61 -32.11
C ALA A 616 -8.65 4.82 -31.26
N GLU A 617 -8.69 4.41 -30.01
CA GLU A 617 -7.55 4.44 -29.07
C GLU A 617 -6.39 3.56 -29.57
N HIS A 618 -6.67 2.32 -29.94
CA HIS A 618 -5.71 1.38 -30.52
C HIS A 618 -5.00 1.97 -31.75
N ASN A 619 -5.77 2.49 -32.70
CA ASN A 619 -5.20 3.11 -33.90
C ASN A 619 -4.35 4.35 -33.58
N ALA A 620 -4.77 5.17 -32.60
CA ALA A 620 -4.01 6.35 -32.19
C ALA A 620 -2.65 5.94 -31.59
N MET A 621 -2.63 4.90 -30.74
CA MET A 621 -1.40 4.35 -30.17
C MET A 621 -0.48 3.81 -31.27
N LEU A 622 -0.96 2.97 -32.18
CA LEU A 622 -0.16 2.41 -33.26
C LEU A 622 0.42 3.50 -34.19
N ASN A 623 -0.39 4.52 -34.49
CA ASN A 623 0.08 5.65 -35.28
C ASN A 623 1.20 6.42 -34.58
N MET A 624 1.08 6.65 -33.27
CA MET A 624 2.13 7.28 -32.46
C MET A 624 3.42 6.46 -32.51
N LEU A 625 3.35 5.14 -32.36
CA LEU A 625 4.52 4.27 -32.42
C LEU A 625 5.20 4.32 -33.81
N VAL A 626 4.43 4.39 -34.91
CA VAL A 626 4.97 4.53 -36.28
C VAL A 626 5.58 5.93 -36.48
N GLU A 627 4.90 7.00 -36.05
CA GLU A 627 5.39 8.37 -36.22
C GLU A 627 6.67 8.64 -35.44
N GLU A 628 6.83 8.03 -34.25
CA GLU A 628 8.05 8.12 -33.45
C GLU A 628 9.15 7.12 -33.89
N GLY A 629 8.86 6.25 -34.86
CA GLY A 629 9.82 5.29 -35.42
C GLY A 629 10.08 4.06 -34.54
N TYR A 630 9.21 3.77 -33.57
CA TYR A 630 9.27 2.57 -32.74
C TYR A 630 8.70 1.34 -33.48
N LEU A 631 7.78 1.54 -34.44
CA LEU A 631 7.11 0.51 -35.20
C LEU A 631 7.27 0.78 -36.74
N ASP A 632 7.59 -0.25 -37.52
CA ASP A 632 7.52 -0.15 -38.98
C ASP A 632 6.04 -0.13 -39.41
N LYS A 633 5.69 0.82 -40.28
CA LYS A 633 4.33 0.94 -40.81
C LYS A 633 3.81 -0.34 -41.45
N ALA A 634 4.70 -1.13 -42.05
CA ALA A 634 4.33 -2.41 -42.69
C ALA A 634 3.76 -3.43 -41.70
N ALA A 635 4.07 -3.30 -40.40
CA ALA A 635 3.49 -4.17 -39.37
C ALA A 635 1.97 -4.00 -39.23
N LEU A 636 1.42 -2.86 -39.63
CA LEU A 636 -0.02 -2.57 -39.59
C LEU A 636 -0.81 -3.24 -40.73
N ASP A 637 -0.14 -3.80 -41.73
CA ASP A 637 -0.81 -4.51 -42.82
C ASP A 637 -1.41 -5.85 -42.36
N ASP A 638 -0.84 -6.47 -41.34
CA ASP A 638 -1.36 -7.66 -40.66
C ASP A 638 -0.93 -7.65 -39.17
N GLU A 639 -1.69 -6.93 -38.36
CA GLU A 639 -1.40 -6.75 -36.92
C GLU A 639 -1.35 -8.07 -36.17
N ALA A 640 -2.22 -9.03 -36.51
CA ALA A 640 -2.27 -10.33 -35.86
C ALA A 640 -1.00 -11.16 -36.13
N ALA A 641 -0.44 -11.09 -37.35
CA ALA A 641 0.82 -11.74 -37.66
C ALA A 641 2.04 -11.03 -37.05
N ASN A 642 1.89 -9.73 -36.73
CA ASN A 642 2.94 -8.87 -36.20
C ASN A 642 2.72 -8.50 -34.73
N GLU A 643 1.88 -9.23 -33.98
CA GLU A 643 1.56 -8.97 -32.54
C GLU A 643 2.82 -8.77 -31.71
N ASN A 644 3.79 -9.67 -31.81
CA ASN A 644 5.06 -9.59 -31.10
C ASN A 644 5.86 -8.32 -31.43
N GLU A 645 5.91 -7.93 -32.71
CA GLU A 645 6.61 -6.74 -33.16
C GLU A 645 5.95 -5.46 -32.63
N ILE A 646 4.62 -5.45 -32.53
CA ILE A 646 3.86 -4.33 -31.94
C ILE A 646 4.14 -4.24 -30.44
N VAL A 647 4.12 -5.37 -29.71
CA VAL A 647 4.49 -5.41 -28.29
C VAL A 647 5.92 -4.92 -28.09
N ASP A 648 6.86 -5.33 -28.96
CA ASP A 648 8.24 -4.84 -28.92
C ASP A 648 8.36 -3.34 -29.16
N ALA A 649 7.51 -2.79 -30.04
CA ALA A 649 7.46 -1.36 -30.28
C ALA A 649 7.00 -0.57 -29.04
N LEU A 650 6.04 -1.09 -28.26
CA LEU A 650 5.65 -0.51 -26.96
C LEU A 650 6.85 -0.47 -26.01
N TYR A 651 7.62 -1.55 -25.90
CA TYR A 651 8.82 -1.60 -25.06
C TYR A 651 9.97 -0.73 -25.57
N ARG A 652 10.11 -0.53 -26.89
CA ARG A 652 11.05 0.47 -27.46
C ARG A 652 10.63 1.88 -27.05
N GLY A 653 9.32 2.19 -27.10
CA GLY A 653 8.77 3.44 -26.59
C GLY A 653 9.08 3.63 -25.10
N LEU A 654 8.73 2.64 -24.28
CA LEU A 654 9.03 2.64 -22.84
C LEU A 654 10.52 2.91 -22.58
N LYS A 655 11.42 2.23 -23.29
CA LYS A 655 12.87 2.41 -23.17
C LYS A 655 13.32 3.80 -23.60
N GLY A 656 12.64 4.41 -24.57
CA GLY A 656 12.89 5.79 -25.03
C GLY A 656 12.44 6.87 -24.08
N SER A 657 11.69 6.55 -23.01
CA SER A 657 11.20 7.51 -22.04
C SER A 657 12.31 8.05 -21.12
N PRO A 658 12.17 9.27 -20.57
CA PRO A 658 13.11 9.85 -19.63
C PRO A 658 12.89 9.34 -18.18
N CYS A 659 11.99 8.40 -17.97
CA CYS A 659 11.58 7.94 -16.64
C CYS A 659 12.74 7.30 -15.87
N LYS A 660 12.79 7.55 -14.56
CA LYS A 660 13.86 7.05 -13.68
C LYS A 660 13.81 5.55 -13.42
N LEU A 661 12.62 4.98 -13.43
CA LEU A 661 12.40 3.53 -13.38
C LEU A 661 11.55 3.09 -14.56
N MET A 662 11.84 1.90 -15.13
CA MET A 662 11.08 1.30 -16.19
C MET A 662 10.81 -0.17 -15.84
N ALA A 663 9.55 -0.56 -15.81
CA ALA A 663 9.12 -1.92 -15.49
C ALA A 663 8.62 -2.64 -16.75
N ALA A 664 9.28 -3.73 -17.11
CA ALA A 664 8.79 -4.65 -18.12
C ALA A 664 7.92 -5.73 -17.47
N SER A 665 6.80 -6.08 -18.10
CA SER A 665 5.85 -7.06 -17.58
C SER A 665 6.23 -8.47 -18.00
N ILE A 666 6.33 -9.40 -17.04
CA ILE A 666 6.61 -10.81 -17.35
C ILE A 666 5.46 -11.43 -18.16
N VAL A 667 4.21 -11.04 -17.92
CA VAL A 667 3.06 -11.56 -18.67
C VAL A 667 3.13 -11.18 -20.16
N ASP A 668 3.57 -9.96 -20.49
CA ASP A 668 3.80 -9.54 -21.88
C ASP A 668 4.97 -10.28 -22.50
N ALA A 669 6.03 -10.48 -21.73
CA ALA A 669 7.24 -11.15 -22.20
C ALA A 669 7.06 -12.65 -22.50
N VAL A 670 5.97 -13.27 -22.08
CA VAL A 670 5.62 -14.66 -22.44
C VAL A 670 4.38 -14.75 -23.33
N GLY A 671 3.75 -13.62 -23.67
CA GLY A 671 2.56 -13.55 -24.51
C GLY A 671 1.25 -13.95 -23.83
N GLU A 672 1.18 -13.91 -22.51
CA GLU A 672 -0.07 -14.14 -21.75
C GLU A 672 -1.11 -13.07 -22.13
N LYS A 673 -2.35 -13.46 -22.32
CA LYS A 673 -3.45 -12.59 -22.75
C LYS A 673 -4.50 -12.30 -21.67
N ARG A 674 -4.52 -13.11 -20.60
CA ARG A 674 -5.51 -12.99 -19.53
C ARG A 674 -5.08 -11.92 -18.53
N THR A 675 -6.00 -11.01 -18.19
CA THR A 675 -5.76 -10.03 -17.14
C THR A 675 -5.69 -10.70 -15.75
N GLN A 676 -4.85 -10.18 -14.87
CA GLN A 676 -4.70 -10.70 -13.50
C GLN A 676 -5.86 -10.27 -12.60
N ASN A 677 -6.34 -9.05 -12.80
CA ASN A 677 -7.48 -8.50 -12.12
C ASN A 677 -8.40 -7.77 -13.09
N GLN A 678 -9.71 -7.95 -12.94
CA GLN A 678 -10.74 -7.19 -13.65
C GLN A 678 -11.46 -6.30 -12.63
N PRO A 679 -11.12 -5.00 -12.56
CA PRO A 679 -11.80 -4.07 -11.66
C PRO A 679 -13.32 -4.07 -11.85
N GLY A 680 -14.05 -3.93 -10.74
CA GLY A 680 -15.53 -3.99 -10.74
C GLY A 680 -16.09 -5.40 -10.67
N THR A 681 -15.26 -6.43 -10.50
CA THR A 681 -15.69 -7.82 -10.27
C THR A 681 -15.11 -8.37 -8.97
N ASN A 682 -15.78 -9.37 -8.41
CA ASN A 682 -15.32 -10.09 -7.23
C ASN A 682 -15.11 -11.57 -7.54
N ASN A 683 -16.19 -12.36 -7.64
CA ASN A 683 -16.13 -13.80 -7.95
C ASN A 683 -16.52 -14.12 -9.40
N GLU A 684 -17.01 -13.15 -10.15
CA GLU A 684 -17.45 -13.28 -11.54
C GLU A 684 -16.28 -13.56 -12.49
N TYR A 685 -15.10 -13.07 -12.13
CA TYR A 685 -13.83 -13.31 -12.79
C TYR A 685 -12.84 -13.95 -11.80
N PRO A 686 -11.92 -14.83 -12.23
CA PRO A 686 -10.95 -15.46 -11.32
C PRO A 686 -9.80 -14.52 -10.95
N ASN A 687 -10.15 -13.33 -10.44
CA ASN A 687 -9.20 -12.31 -10.01
C ASN A 687 -8.11 -12.89 -9.10
N TRP A 688 -6.86 -12.52 -9.36
CA TRP A 688 -5.69 -12.89 -8.55
C TRP A 688 -5.41 -14.40 -8.49
N ARG A 689 -6.02 -15.18 -9.41
CA ARG A 689 -5.89 -16.64 -9.49
C ARG A 689 -5.41 -17.13 -10.85
N ILE A 690 -4.95 -16.21 -11.72
CA ILE A 690 -4.45 -16.55 -13.04
C ILE A 690 -2.99 -16.97 -12.92
N PRO A 691 -2.63 -18.23 -13.25
CA PRO A 691 -1.25 -18.66 -13.31
C PRO A 691 -0.55 -18.13 -14.56
N LEU A 692 0.77 -17.98 -14.52
CA LEU A 692 1.55 -17.60 -15.69
C LEU A 692 1.49 -18.70 -16.76
N ALA A 693 1.07 -18.32 -17.95
CA ALA A 693 1.09 -19.17 -19.13
C ALA A 693 1.59 -18.37 -20.36
N ASP A 694 1.97 -19.09 -21.41
CA ASP A 694 2.27 -18.50 -22.71
C ASP A 694 1.00 -18.11 -23.48
N GLY A 695 1.16 -17.50 -24.66
CA GLY A 695 0.03 -17.11 -25.53
C GLY A 695 -0.83 -18.27 -26.03
N GLU A 696 -0.37 -19.51 -25.90
CA GLU A 696 -1.09 -20.74 -26.25
C GLU A 696 -1.80 -21.36 -25.03
N GLY A 697 -1.57 -20.83 -23.84
CA GLY A 697 -2.14 -21.29 -22.58
C GLY A 697 -1.36 -22.44 -21.92
N ASN A 698 -0.10 -22.65 -22.28
CA ASN A 698 0.76 -23.60 -21.60
C ASN A 698 1.45 -22.95 -20.40
N VAL A 699 1.61 -23.70 -19.30
CA VAL A 699 2.33 -23.21 -18.12
C VAL A 699 3.78 -22.88 -18.48
N VAL A 700 4.25 -21.70 -18.08
CA VAL A 700 5.66 -21.31 -18.18
C VAL A 700 6.32 -21.53 -16.80
N PRO A 701 7.07 -22.61 -16.60
CA PRO A 701 7.73 -22.87 -15.32
C PRO A 701 8.94 -21.95 -15.14
N LEU A 702 9.22 -21.59 -13.88
CA LEU A 702 10.29 -20.67 -13.52
C LEU A 702 11.66 -21.10 -14.07
N GLU A 703 11.94 -22.41 -14.11
CA GLU A 703 13.20 -22.97 -14.62
C GLU A 703 13.47 -22.62 -16.09
N LYS A 704 12.42 -22.30 -16.86
CA LYS A 704 12.52 -21.94 -18.29
C LYS A 704 12.28 -20.45 -18.52
N LEU A 705 11.63 -19.77 -17.62
CA LEU A 705 11.12 -18.41 -17.80
C LEU A 705 12.14 -17.46 -18.40
N PHE A 706 13.34 -17.37 -17.82
CA PHE A 706 14.38 -16.45 -18.29
C PHE A 706 15.17 -16.97 -19.50
N ASP A 707 14.85 -18.17 -20.00
CA ASP A 707 15.38 -18.73 -21.24
C ASP A 707 14.36 -18.67 -22.40
N GLU A 708 13.13 -18.20 -22.12
CA GLU A 708 12.11 -18.02 -23.15
C GLU A 708 12.56 -16.99 -24.19
N PRO A 709 12.51 -17.35 -25.50
CA PRO A 709 13.01 -16.47 -26.56
C PRO A 709 12.35 -15.09 -26.54
N ARG A 710 11.05 -15.05 -26.32
CA ARG A 710 10.28 -13.80 -26.29
C ARG A 710 10.72 -12.89 -25.12
N LEU A 711 10.98 -13.45 -23.94
CA LEU A 711 11.50 -12.69 -22.79
C LEU A 711 12.90 -12.14 -23.08
N GLN A 712 13.74 -12.89 -23.83
CA GLN A 712 15.05 -12.42 -24.22
C GLN A 712 14.99 -11.29 -25.26
N GLU A 713 13.98 -11.25 -26.15
CA GLU A 713 13.74 -10.13 -27.07
C GLU A 713 13.39 -8.85 -26.31
N VAL A 714 12.42 -8.90 -25.37
CA VAL A 714 12.10 -7.77 -24.51
C VAL A 714 13.32 -7.35 -23.67
N THR A 715 14.10 -8.31 -23.16
CA THR A 715 15.35 -8.03 -22.44
C THR A 715 16.35 -7.24 -23.30
N ALA A 716 16.52 -7.62 -24.57
CA ALA A 716 17.43 -6.94 -25.48
C ALA A 716 17.01 -5.47 -25.69
N ILE A 717 15.71 -5.22 -25.86
CA ILE A 717 15.14 -3.87 -25.98
C ILE A 717 15.42 -3.05 -24.70
N MET A 718 15.13 -3.62 -23.54
CA MET A 718 15.26 -2.89 -22.26
C MET A 718 16.71 -2.61 -21.87
N ARG A 719 17.65 -3.41 -22.35
CA ARG A 719 19.10 -3.14 -22.20
C ARG A 719 19.58 -1.99 -23.11
N GLY A 720 19.07 -1.87 -24.30
CA GLY A 720 19.42 -0.88 -25.34
C GLY A 720 20.49 -1.37 -26.28
#